data_14d6d05aa02a0feb73935879c759699d
#
_entry.id   14d6d05aa02a0feb73935879c759699d
#
_cell.length_a   1.000
_cell.length_b   1.000
_cell.length_c   1.000
_cell.angle_alpha   90.00
_cell.angle_beta   90.00
_cell.angle_gamma   90.00
#
_symmetry.space_group_name_H-M   'P 1'
#
loop_
_entity.id
_entity.type
_entity.pdbx_description
1 polymer ?
#
loop_
_entity_poly.entity_id
_entity_poly.type
_entity_poly.pdbx_seq_one_letter_code
_entity_poly.pdbx_strand_id
1 'polypeptide(L)'
;MPKINRLPKSIYELIAAGEVVERPASVVKELVENSIDAGAKDITVEIQNGGIKYIRITDNGCGISREDVPLAFTSHATSKISREEDLFSIGTLGFRGEALASISAVSHTEMLTRTNDSNIGTRMTVSGGEFSKCEDAGCPVGTTIVIRDLFYNTPARMKFLKTDRSEGMAVAGIVDKIALSHPEISFRFIKDGKQLLCTSGNGELYSAIYSVFGKEFAETLIPASYDINGITVRGYISKPFNSRGSNSMQTFFVNDRFIKSRTACAALNEAYKNSVMVGRYPACVLFITTPPQAVDVNVHPAKTEVRFSNEKAIFDVIYYAAKNALNGDDSRPQASFKRNDLLEPAKSEPVQERLIIDETSPVASSSDIGYNSFTEKHRNAYIPNKPQQIFYDSGKTDYNKSNDDDTIDLSVRTAVPTQSVTPPISENKTEISEEFGVKIVDDNEKAVDIRYIGEAFKTYIFAEFDGKLIIIDKHAAHERMLFNKLKKENGKNGSQMLLSPISVTLSKEEYTAILENIDTVRESGFEIDDFGEGTVIVRACPLNLEKENIVSLITEIAGYLLKNQRDILPEKLDWIYHSIACRAAIKAGNDNSDYELMRFVKKLLTDKDVRYCPHGRPVIVEMTKYELDKQFGRIQ
;
A
#
# COMPACT_ATOMS: atom_id res chain seq x y z
N MET A 1 -49.42 -33.29 14.30
CA MET A 1 -48.06 -33.73 14.67
C MET A 1 -47.22 -32.50 14.98
N PRO A 2 -46.44 -32.49 16.04
CA PRO A 2 -45.57 -31.36 16.34
C PRO A 2 -44.53 -31.17 15.21
N LYS A 3 -44.39 -29.94 14.73
CA LYS A 3 -43.42 -29.58 13.65
C LYS A 3 -42.00 -29.31 14.15
N ILE A 4 -41.81 -29.17 15.45
CA ILE A 4 -40.52 -28.83 16.08
C ILE A 4 -39.90 -30.12 16.63
N ASN A 5 -38.70 -30.44 16.16
CA ASN A 5 -37.91 -31.59 16.61
C ASN A 5 -36.60 -31.10 17.27
N ARG A 6 -36.18 -31.79 18.31
CA ARG A 6 -34.84 -31.57 18.92
C ARG A 6 -33.78 -32.17 17.98
N LEU A 7 -32.82 -31.35 17.55
CA LEU A 7 -31.75 -31.82 16.68
C LEU A 7 -30.77 -32.76 17.41
N PRO A 8 -30.26 -33.79 16.74
CA PRO A 8 -29.14 -34.58 17.24
C PRO A 8 -27.92 -33.74 17.53
N LYS A 9 -27.08 -34.18 18.49
CA LYS A 9 -25.86 -33.46 18.94
C LYS A 9 -24.94 -33.10 17.75
N SER A 10 -24.68 -34.04 16.86
CA SER A 10 -23.85 -33.82 15.68
C SER A 10 -24.36 -32.73 14.73
N ILE A 11 -25.68 -32.55 14.61
CA ILE A 11 -26.23 -31.50 13.73
C ILE A 11 -26.15 -30.11 14.40
N TYR A 12 -26.51 -29.98 15.68
CA TYR A 12 -26.46 -28.67 16.31
C TYR A 12 -25.03 -28.19 16.51
N GLU A 13 -24.04 -29.09 16.77
CA GLU A 13 -22.63 -28.77 16.81
C GLU A 13 -22.09 -28.28 15.46
N LEU A 14 -22.50 -28.85 14.33
CA LEU A 14 -22.19 -28.38 12.99
C LEU A 14 -22.80 -27.00 12.70
N ILE A 15 -24.01 -26.72 13.22
CA ILE A 15 -24.65 -25.40 13.09
C ILE A 15 -23.88 -24.38 13.92
N ALA A 16 -23.60 -24.69 15.20
CA ALA A 16 -22.85 -23.82 16.09
C ALA A 16 -21.42 -23.56 15.58
N ALA A 17 -20.74 -24.61 15.09
CA ALA A 17 -19.46 -24.47 14.41
C ALA A 17 -19.54 -23.48 13.23
N GLY A 18 -20.74 -23.32 12.66
CA GLY A 18 -21.05 -22.38 11.60
C GLY A 18 -20.92 -20.92 11.96
N GLU A 19 -21.24 -20.60 13.15
CA GLU A 19 -21.23 -19.24 13.66
C GLU A 19 -19.86 -18.84 14.19
N VAL A 20 -19.05 -19.80 14.63
CA VAL A 20 -17.73 -19.59 15.24
C VAL A 20 -16.60 -19.70 14.20
N VAL A 21 -16.69 -20.69 13.30
CA VAL A 21 -15.65 -21.04 12.33
C VAL A 21 -16.12 -20.74 10.91
N GLU A 22 -15.89 -19.53 10.43
CA GLU A 22 -16.25 -19.13 9.06
C GLU A 22 -15.16 -19.49 8.04
N ARG A 23 -13.89 -19.35 8.44
CA ARG A 23 -12.72 -19.44 7.56
C ARG A 23 -11.43 -19.76 8.35
N PRO A 24 -10.33 -20.18 7.70
CA PRO A 24 -9.06 -20.46 8.38
C PRO A 24 -8.57 -19.35 9.30
N ALA A 25 -8.72 -18.09 8.91
CA ALA A 25 -8.34 -16.93 9.71
C ALA A 25 -9.08 -16.84 11.06
N SER A 26 -10.35 -17.25 11.11
CA SER A 26 -11.13 -17.31 12.36
C SER A 26 -10.58 -18.39 13.30
N VAL A 27 -10.20 -19.55 12.75
CA VAL A 27 -9.57 -20.65 13.52
C VAL A 27 -8.26 -20.19 14.14
N VAL A 28 -7.36 -19.61 13.32
CA VAL A 28 -6.07 -19.13 13.81
C VAL A 28 -6.25 -18.05 14.87
N LYS A 29 -7.18 -17.12 14.68
CA LYS A 29 -7.50 -16.08 15.67
C LYS A 29 -7.85 -16.68 17.03
N GLU A 30 -8.86 -17.55 17.08
CA GLU A 30 -9.33 -18.14 18.35
C GLU A 30 -8.26 -18.96 19.05
N LEU A 31 -7.43 -19.72 18.30
CA LEU A 31 -6.37 -20.54 18.89
C LEU A 31 -5.20 -19.69 19.39
N VAL A 32 -4.79 -18.65 18.66
CA VAL A 32 -3.74 -17.73 19.11
C VAL A 32 -4.21 -16.93 20.34
N GLU A 33 -5.46 -16.46 20.38
CA GLU A 33 -6.04 -15.82 21.55
C GLU A 33 -6.04 -16.76 22.78
N ASN A 34 -6.29 -18.06 22.58
CA ASN A 34 -6.17 -19.05 23.65
C ASN A 34 -4.73 -19.23 24.14
N SER A 35 -3.74 -19.21 23.24
CA SER A 35 -2.32 -19.27 23.60
C SER A 35 -1.89 -18.03 24.40
N ILE A 36 -2.38 -16.84 24.05
CA ILE A 36 -2.13 -15.59 24.80
C ILE A 36 -2.75 -15.69 26.19
N ASP A 37 -4.03 -16.12 26.28
CA ASP A 37 -4.72 -16.31 27.56
C ASP A 37 -4.03 -17.37 28.46
N ALA A 38 -3.32 -18.34 27.86
CA ALA A 38 -2.49 -19.31 28.57
C ALA A 38 -1.13 -18.73 29.04
N GLY A 39 -0.87 -17.44 28.82
CA GLY A 39 0.35 -16.76 29.24
C GLY A 39 1.59 -17.08 28.40
N ALA A 40 1.41 -17.55 27.16
CA ALA A 40 2.51 -17.84 26.25
C ALA A 40 3.38 -16.60 25.97
N LYS A 41 4.70 -16.83 25.85
CA LYS A 41 5.67 -15.80 25.43
C LYS A 41 6.20 -16.05 24.04
N ASP A 42 6.08 -17.28 23.53
CA ASP A 42 6.46 -17.67 22.18
C ASP A 42 5.29 -18.40 21.52
N ILE A 43 4.83 -17.91 20.38
CA ILE A 43 3.74 -18.50 19.61
C ILE A 43 4.19 -18.69 18.16
N THR A 44 4.14 -19.94 17.70
CA THR A 44 4.42 -20.27 16.30
C THR A 44 3.15 -20.70 15.60
N VAL A 45 2.81 -20.03 14.50
CA VAL A 45 1.68 -20.34 13.61
C VAL A 45 2.22 -20.84 12.30
N GLU A 46 1.83 -22.04 11.88
CA GLU A 46 2.19 -22.59 10.57
C GLU A 46 0.94 -23.00 9.81
N ILE A 47 0.87 -22.65 8.51
CA ILE A 47 -0.23 -23.01 7.64
C ILE A 47 0.27 -23.54 6.29
N GLN A 48 -0.55 -24.39 5.67
CA GLN A 48 -0.36 -24.81 4.28
C GLN A 48 -1.68 -24.72 3.52
N ASN A 49 -1.60 -24.41 2.20
CA ASN A 49 -2.76 -24.25 1.34
C ASN A 49 -3.83 -23.30 1.96
N GLY A 50 -3.38 -22.09 2.34
CA GLY A 50 -4.28 -21.09 2.92
C GLY A 50 -4.83 -21.42 4.32
N GLY A 51 -4.35 -22.48 4.96
CA GLY A 51 -4.87 -22.99 6.24
C GLY A 51 -6.04 -23.97 6.09
N ILE A 52 -6.37 -24.38 4.87
CA ILE A 52 -7.43 -25.35 4.61
C ILE A 52 -6.91 -26.78 4.86
N LYS A 53 -5.74 -27.08 4.34
CA LYS A 53 -5.11 -28.40 4.47
C LYS A 53 -4.43 -28.60 5.81
N TYR A 54 -3.80 -27.55 6.32
CA TYR A 54 -2.98 -27.66 7.53
C TYR A 54 -2.90 -26.33 8.27
N ILE A 55 -3.15 -26.37 9.58
CA ILE A 55 -2.86 -25.31 10.54
C ILE A 55 -2.16 -25.97 11.72
N ARG A 56 -1.04 -25.41 12.17
CA ARG A 56 -0.38 -25.77 13.42
C ARG A 56 -0.12 -24.52 14.24
N ILE A 57 -0.53 -24.56 15.50
CA ILE A 57 -0.23 -23.51 16.46
C ILE A 57 0.48 -24.15 17.63
N THR A 58 1.65 -23.65 17.95
CA THR A 58 2.49 -24.12 19.08
C THR A 58 2.78 -22.94 19.98
N ASP A 59 2.53 -23.10 21.26
CA ASP A 59 2.82 -22.12 22.32
C ASP A 59 3.62 -22.74 23.46
N ASN A 60 4.23 -21.86 24.25
CA ASN A 60 4.93 -22.21 25.50
C ASN A 60 4.17 -21.75 26.75
N GLY A 61 2.84 -21.70 26.68
CA GLY A 61 1.96 -21.31 27.79
C GLY A 61 1.90 -22.35 28.92
N CYS A 62 0.95 -22.18 29.83
CA CYS A 62 0.82 -23.07 31.00
C CYS A 62 0.45 -24.54 30.69
N GLY A 63 0.01 -24.82 29.45
CA GLY A 63 -0.50 -26.16 29.06
C GLY A 63 -1.89 -26.47 29.65
N ILE A 64 -2.38 -27.67 29.37
CA ILE A 64 -3.68 -28.18 29.84
C ILE A 64 -3.44 -29.50 30.59
N SER A 65 -4.06 -29.65 31.79
CA SER A 65 -3.95 -30.88 32.56
C SER A 65 -4.60 -32.06 31.83
N ARG A 66 -4.09 -33.28 32.04
CA ARG A 66 -4.65 -34.50 31.40
C ARG A 66 -6.16 -34.63 31.60
N GLU A 67 -6.64 -34.26 32.78
CA GLU A 67 -8.05 -34.37 33.17
C GLU A 67 -8.92 -33.37 32.44
N ASP A 68 -8.39 -32.17 32.12
CA ASP A 68 -9.08 -31.10 31.44
C ASP A 68 -9.05 -31.22 29.92
N VAL A 69 -8.11 -32.02 29.34
CA VAL A 69 -7.98 -32.15 27.88
C VAL A 69 -9.29 -32.58 27.20
N PRO A 70 -10.06 -33.60 27.68
CA PRO A 70 -11.35 -33.94 27.10
C PRO A 70 -12.39 -32.82 27.24
N LEU A 71 -12.38 -32.09 28.38
CA LEU A 71 -13.30 -30.98 28.65
C LEU A 71 -13.04 -29.79 27.70
N ALA A 72 -11.78 -29.55 27.31
CA ALA A 72 -11.43 -28.48 26.39
C ALA A 72 -12.10 -28.60 25.00
N PHE A 73 -12.48 -29.83 24.59
CA PHE A 73 -13.23 -30.11 23.36
C PHE A 73 -14.75 -30.23 23.57
N THR A 74 -15.23 -29.94 24.77
CA THR A 74 -16.66 -29.99 25.08
C THR A 74 -17.27 -28.58 24.99
N SER A 75 -18.40 -28.43 24.30
CA SER A 75 -19.10 -27.15 24.19
C SER A 75 -19.52 -26.64 25.57
N HIS A 76 -19.41 -25.31 25.76
CA HIS A 76 -19.74 -24.61 27.01
C HIS A 76 -18.83 -24.95 28.20
N ALA A 77 -17.66 -25.55 27.97
CA ALA A 77 -16.64 -25.76 28.98
C ALA A 77 -15.55 -24.69 28.87
N THR A 78 -15.30 -23.95 29.95
CA THR A 78 -14.32 -22.87 29.99
C THR A 78 -13.71 -22.74 31.38
N SER A 79 -12.42 -22.40 31.44
CA SER A 79 -11.72 -22.05 32.69
C SER A 79 -11.73 -20.54 32.99
N LYS A 80 -12.30 -19.72 32.09
CA LYS A 80 -12.10 -18.25 32.07
C LYS A 80 -13.21 -17.46 32.76
N ILE A 81 -14.41 -18.02 32.89
CA ILE A 81 -15.56 -17.43 33.57
C ILE A 81 -16.22 -18.51 34.44
N SER A 82 -16.63 -18.12 35.62
CA SER A 82 -17.30 -19.02 36.58
C SER A 82 -18.60 -18.44 37.17
N ARG A 83 -18.76 -17.12 37.08
CA ARG A 83 -19.89 -16.39 37.68
C ARG A 83 -20.52 -15.47 36.62
N GLU A 84 -21.80 -15.12 36.83
CA GLU A 84 -22.51 -14.17 35.98
C GLU A 84 -21.86 -12.78 35.96
N GLU A 85 -21.26 -12.37 37.07
CA GLU A 85 -20.55 -11.09 37.23
C GLU A 85 -19.31 -11.00 36.33
N ASP A 86 -18.66 -12.13 36.02
CA ASP A 86 -17.48 -12.19 35.17
C ASP A 86 -17.81 -11.76 33.72
N LEU A 87 -19.11 -11.87 33.31
CA LEU A 87 -19.58 -11.43 31.99
C LEU A 87 -19.52 -9.90 31.79
N PHE A 88 -19.56 -9.13 32.88
CA PHE A 88 -19.50 -7.66 32.83
C PHE A 88 -18.08 -7.11 32.91
N SER A 89 -17.08 -7.97 33.25
CA SER A 89 -15.68 -7.59 33.39
C SER A 89 -14.73 -8.59 32.75
N ILE A 90 -14.99 -8.90 31.45
CA ILE A 90 -14.19 -9.89 30.70
C ILE A 90 -12.77 -9.39 30.53
N GLY A 91 -11.80 -9.94 31.27
CA GLY A 91 -10.37 -9.65 31.16
C GLY A 91 -9.62 -10.55 30.19
N THR A 92 -10.26 -11.61 29.65
CA THR A 92 -9.65 -12.57 28.71
C THR A 92 -10.11 -12.32 27.28
N LEU A 93 -9.29 -12.71 26.30
CA LEU A 93 -9.62 -12.58 24.88
C LEU A 93 -10.72 -13.55 24.45
N GLY A 94 -10.73 -14.78 24.98
CA GLY A 94 -11.76 -15.80 24.78
C GLY A 94 -12.55 -16.10 26.09
N PHE A 95 -13.85 -16.42 26.01
CA PHE A 95 -14.66 -16.74 27.18
C PHE A 95 -15.81 -17.73 26.93
N ARG A 96 -16.20 -18.00 25.65
CA ARG A 96 -17.41 -18.76 25.32
C ARG A 96 -17.30 -20.27 25.53
N GLY A 97 -16.08 -20.85 25.59
CA GLY A 97 -15.88 -22.29 25.72
C GLY A 97 -16.39 -23.12 24.53
N GLU A 98 -16.37 -22.55 23.32
CA GLU A 98 -16.93 -23.19 22.12
C GLU A 98 -15.91 -23.34 20.98
N ALA A 99 -14.76 -22.64 21.05
CA ALA A 99 -13.82 -22.57 19.93
C ALA A 99 -13.27 -23.95 19.54
N LEU A 100 -12.66 -24.70 20.47
CA LEU A 100 -12.07 -26.01 20.21
C LEU A 100 -13.13 -27.05 19.80
N ALA A 101 -14.28 -27.06 20.46
CA ALA A 101 -15.41 -27.93 20.10
C ALA A 101 -15.88 -27.66 18.67
N SER A 102 -16.07 -26.40 18.31
CA SER A 102 -16.50 -25.98 16.96
C SER A 102 -15.46 -26.30 15.88
N ILE A 103 -14.17 -26.09 16.15
CA ILE A 103 -13.07 -26.38 15.24
C ILE A 103 -12.97 -27.90 15.00
N SER A 104 -13.00 -28.69 16.06
CA SER A 104 -12.89 -30.15 15.95
C SER A 104 -14.09 -30.81 15.27
N ALA A 105 -15.29 -30.20 15.37
CA ALA A 105 -16.48 -30.67 14.66
C ALA A 105 -16.37 -30.58 13.13
N VAL A 106 -15.51 -29.69 12.59
CA VAL A 106 -15.36 -29.48 11.14
C VAL A 106 -13.96 -29.79 10.61
N SER A 107 -13.14 -30.51 11.39
CA SER A 107 -11.76 -30.82 11.03
C SER A 107 -11.25 -32.12 11.67
N HIS A 108 -10.03 -32.52 11.30
CA HIS A 108 -9.24 -33.49 12.05
C HIS A 108 -8.27 -32.73 12.94
N THR A 109 -8.53 -32.75 14.25
CA THR A 109 -7.76 -31.99 15.25
C THR A 109 -6.92 -32.92 16.12
N GLU A 110 -5.65 -32.58 16.28
CA GLU A 110 -4.70 -33.22 17.19
C GLU A 110 -4.17 -32.18 18.18
N MET A 111 -4.22 -32.46 19.46
CA MET A 111 -3.67 -31.64 20.53
C MET A 111 -2.58 -32.40 21.25
N LEU A 112 -1.44 -31.74 21.46
CA LEU A 112 -0.34 -32.18 22.32
C LEU A 112 -0.14 -31.11 23.39
N THR A 113 -0.24 -31.46 24.66
CA THR A 113 -0.12 -30.48 25.74
C THR A 113 0.55 -31.06 26.98
N ARG A 114 1.26 -30.20 27.70
CA ARG A 114 1.90 -30.57 28.97
C ARG A 114 1.94 -29.35 29.89
N THR A 115 1.54 -29.54 31.12
CA THR A 115 1.69 -28.53 32.20
C THR A 115 3.09 -28.59 32.81
N ASN A 116 3.49 -27.55 33.49
CA ASN A 116 4.81 -27.45 34.12
C ASN A 116 4.99 -28.50 35.25
N ASP A 117 3.90 -28.89 35.89
CA ASP A 117 3.90 -29.83 37.02
C ASP A 117 3.91 -31.31 36.59
N SER A 118 3.72 -31.57 35.26
CA SER A 118 3.69 -32.93 34.74
C SER A 118 4.96 -33.26 33.96
N ASN A 119 5.50 -34.46 34.17
CA ASN A 119 6.64 -34.97 33.42
C ASN A 119 6.24 -35.62 32.08
N ILE A 120 4.95 -35.95 31.92
CA ILE A 120 4.40 -36.62 30.74
C ILE A 120 3.32 -35.75 30.16
N GLY A 121 3.38 -35.49 28.86
CA GLY A 121 2.34 -34.78 28.15
C GLY A 121 1.20 -35.69 27.71
N THR A 122 0.13 -35.08 27.23
CA THR A 122 -1.07 -35.75 26.75
C THR A 122 -1.29 -35.43 25.26
N ARG A 123 -1.56 -36.47 24.49
CA ARG A 123 -2.00 -36.37 23.09
C ARG A 123 -3.47 -36.71 22.99
N MET A 124 -4.26 -35.84 22.39
CA MET A 124 -5.70 -36.02 22.13
C MET A 124 -5.97 -35.85 20.64
N THR A 125 -6.75 -36.78 20.07
CA THR A 125 -7.18 -36.72 18.67
C THR A 125 -8.70 -36.71 18.59
N VAL A 126 -9.24 -35.75 17.84
CA VAL A 126 -10.69 -35.57 17.64
C VAL A 126 -10.94 -35.41 16.14
N SER A 127 -11.94 -36.08 15.61
CA SER A 127 -12.31 -36.03 14.19
C SER A 127 -13.80 -35.84 14.04
N GLY A 128 -14.24 -34.71 13.43
CA GLY A 128 -15.67 -34.43 13.24
C GLY A 128 -16.46 -34.34 14.56
N GLY A 129 -15.81 -33.92 15.65
CA GLY A 129 -16.41 -33.84 16.98
C GLY A 129 -16.38 -35.17 17.78
N GLU A 130 -15.90 -36.26 17.16
CA GLU A 130 -15.79 -37.56 17.84
C GLU A 130 -14.39 -37.76 18.41
N PHE A 131 -14.31 -38.11 19.71
CA PHE A 131 -13.06 -38.43 20.38
C PHE A 131 -12.52 -39.77 19.89
N SER A 132 -11.30 -39.75 19.35
CA SER A 132 -10.68 -40.97 18.84
C SER A 132 -9.74 -41.60 19.86
N LYS A 133 -8.80 -40.83 20.45
CA LYS A 133 -7.75 -41.37 21.31
C LYS A 133 -7.20 -40.31 22.25
N CYS A 134 -7.00 -40.68 23.52
CA CYS A 134 -6.27 -39.91 24.51
C CYS A 134 -5.14 -40.78 25.07
N GLU A 135 -3.89 -40.39 24.87
CA GLU A 135 -2.71 -41.18 25.22
C GLU A 135 -1.59 -40.30 25.77
N ASP A 136 -0.63 -40.92 26.44
CA ASP A 136 0.58 -40.29 26.92
C ASP A 136 1.51 -39.96 25.76
N ALA A 137 2.10 -38.78 25.78
CA ALA A 137 3.01 -38.31 24.73
C ALA A 137 4.15 -37.47 25.32
N GLY A 138 5.32 -37.57 24.71
CA GLY A 138 6.44 -36.68 25.01
C GLY A 138 6.27 -35.36 24.27
N CYS A 139 6.12 -34.26 25.00
CA CYS A 139 6.08 -32.92 24.43
C CYS A 139 6.67 -31.85 25.39
N PRO A 140 7.10 -30.69 24.90
CA PRO A 140 7.52 -29.59 25.76
C PRO A 140 6.33 -29.04 26.56
N VAL A 141 6.60 -28.19 27.57
CA VAL A 141 5.57 -27.44 28.27
C VAL A 141 4.90 -26.48 27.32
N GLY A 142 3.58 -26.35 27.44
CA GLY A 142 2.74 -25.56 26.53
C GLY A 142 1.76 -26.43 25.76
N THR A 143 1.24 -25.89 24.65
CA THR A 143 0.24 -26.60 23.84
C THR A 143 0.60 -26.52 22.35
N THR A 144 0.43 -27.62 21.65
CA THR A 144 0.49 -27.69 20.18
C THR A 144 -0.84 -28.22 19.68
N ILE A 145 -1.49 -27.47 18.80
CA ILE A 145 -2.73 -27.87 18.13
C ILE A 145 -2.46 -27.96 16.63
N VAL A 146 -2.79 -29.12 16.07
CA VAL A 146 -2.68 -29.39 14.63
C VAL A 146 -4.09 -29.65 14.08
N ILE A 147 -4.47 -28.92 13.06
CA ILE A 147 -5.75 -29.04 12.36
C ILE A 147 -5.45 -29.44 10.93
N ARG A 148 -6.13 -30.47 10.47
CA ARG A 148 -6.01 -30.98 9.11
C ARG A 148 -7.39 -31.01 8.44
N ASP A 149 -7.38 -30.77 7.12
CA ASP A 149 -8.55 -30.87 6.25
C ASP A 149 -9.79 -30.13 6.81
N LEU A 150 -9.61 -28.83 7.10
CA LEU A 150 -10.67 -27.96 7.59
C LEU A 150 -11.87 -27.97 6.63
N PHE A 151 -13.08 -28.16 7.16
CA PHE A 151 -14.34 -28.27 6.43
C PHE A 151 -14.52 -29.54 5.57
N TYR A 152 -13.74 -30.61 5.82
CA TYR A 152 -13.85 -31.87 5.06
C TYR A 152 -15.26 -32.45 5.05
N ASN A 153 -16.03 -32.28 6.13
CA ASN A 153 -17.40 -32.75 6.31
C ASN A 153 -18.48 -31.68 6.03
N THR A 154 -18.08 -30.48 5.59
CA THR A 154 -18.99 -29.37 5.29
C THR A 154 -18.71 -28.81 3.88
N PRO A 155 -19.03 -29.57 2.80
CA PRO A 155 -18.67 -29.19 1.43
C PRO A 155 -19.33 -27.88 0.96
N ALA A 156 -20.47 -27.50 1.52
CA ALA A 156 -21.09 -26.21 1.24
C ALA A 156 -20.18 -25.05 1.67
N ARG A 157 -19.51 -25.14 2.81
CA ARG A 157 -18.56 -24.12 3.28
C ARG A 157 -17.30 -24.06 2.46
N MET A 158 -16.75 -25.21 2.07
CA MET A 158 -15.59 -25.26 1.17
C MET A 158 -15.80 -24.43 -0.10
N LYS A 159 -17.04 -24.41 -0.64
CA LYS A 159 -17.39 -23.62 -1.84
C LYS A 159 -17.39 -22.11 -1.62
N PHE A 160 -17.54 -21.63 -0.38
CA PHE A 160 -17.53 -20.21 -0.05
C PHE A 160 -16.14 -19.68 0.29
N LEU A 161 -15.15 -20.56 0.46
CA LEU A 161 -13.77 -20.14 0.66
C LEU A 161 -13.21 -19.52 -0.62
N LYS A 162 -12.39 -18.50 -0.44
CA LYS A 162 -11.61 -17.90 -1.52
C LYS A 162 -10.44 -18.83 -1.92
N THR A 163 -9.58 -18.35 -2.79
CA THR A 163 -8.37 -19.09 -3.16
C THR A 163 -7.45 -19.30 -1.96
N ASP A 164 -6.65 -20.38 -1.95
CA ASP A 164 -5.67 -20.68 -0.90
C ASP A 164 -4.77 -19.48 -0.59
N ARG A 165 -4.43 -18.73 -1.62
CA ARG A 165 -3.63 -17.52 -1.50
C ARG A 165 -4.36 -16.44 -0.70
N SER A 166 -5.62 -16.17 -1.05
CA SER A 166 -6.45 -15.17 -0.37
C SER A 166 -6.72 -15.55 1.09
N GLU A 167 -7.02 -16.85 1.36
CA GLU A 167 -7.20 -17.34 2.72
C GLU A 167 -5.90 -17.22 3.53
N GLY A 168 -4.75 -17.58 2.95
CA GLY A 168 -3.45 -17.45 3.60
C GLY A 168 -3.07 -16.00 3.92
N MET A 169 -3.44 -15.03 3.06
CA MET A 169 -3.24 -13.60 3.34
C MET A 169 -4.18 -13.10 4.44
N ALA A 170 -5.40 -13.61 4.51
CA ALA A 170 -6.31 -13.30 5.60
C ALA A 170 -5.79 -13.79 6.96
N VAL A 171 -5.21 -15.02 6.99
CA VAL A 171 -4.53 -15.54 8.18
C VAL A 171 -3.36 -14.63 8.56
N ALA A 172 -2.49 -14.30 7.59
CA ALA A 172 -1.36 -13.41 7.82
C ALA A 172 -1.79 -12.06 8.41
N GLY A 173 -2.86 -11.43 7.86
CA GLY A 173 -3.39 -10.17 8.37
C GLY A 173 -3.95 -10.25 9.80
N ILE A 174 -4.46 -11.41 10.23
CA ILE A 174 -4.87 -11.64 11.62
C ILE A 174 -3.65 -11.77 12.53
N VAL A 175 -2.66 -12.59 12.14
CA VAL A 175 -1.42 -12.77 12.92
C VAL A 175 -0.68 -11.44 13.08
N ASP A 176 -0.61 -10.60 12.05
CA ASP A 176 -0.02 -9.26 12.14
C ASP A 176 -0.71 -8.38 13.18
N LYS A 177 -2.05 -8.36 13.17
CA LYS A 177 -2.84 -7.55 14.12
C LYS A 177 -2.65 -8.02 15.56
N ILE A 178 -2.59 -9.34 15.77
CA ILE A 178 -2.33 -9.91 17.09
C ILE A 178 -0.89 -9.63 17.53
N ALA A 179 0.09 -9.77 16.63
CA ALA A 179 1.49 -9.47 16.93
C ALA A 179 1.72 -7.98 17.28
N LEU A 180 0.97 -7.08 16.65
CA LEU A 180 0.98 -5.65 17.00
C LEU A 180 0.33 -5.38 18.36
N SER A 181 -0.75 -6.11 18.71
CA SER A 181 -1.43 -5.92 20.01
C SER A 181 -0.66 -6.46 21.19
N HIS A 182 0.26 -7.42 20.95
CA HIS A 182 1.06 -8.07 21.99
C HIS A 182 2.56 -8.02 21.66
N PRO A 183 3.20 -6.84 21.70
CA PRO A 183 4.61 -6.70 21.38
C PRO A 183 5.53 -7.44 22.37
N GLU A 184 5.03 -7.84 23.54
CA GLU A 184 5.71 -8.63 24.58
C GLU A 184 5.74 -10.14 24.29
N ILE A 185 5.10 -10.59 23.19
CA ILE A 185 5.07 -11.98 22.75
C ILE A 185 5.86 -12.12 21.45
N SER A 186 6.70 -13.15 21.38
CA SER A 186 7.41 -13.53 20.16
C SER A 186 6.49 -14.32 19.26
N PHE A 187 6.17 -13.79 18.09
CA PHE A 187 5.36 -14.46 17.05
C PHE A 187 6.23 -14.91 15.90
N ARG A 188 6.02 -16.15 15.46
CA ARG A 188 6.58 -16.68 14.24
C ARG A 188 5.46 -17.21 13.34
N PHE A 189 5.36 -16.67 12.14
CA PHE A 189 4.38 -17.12 11.16
C PHE A 189 5.06 -17.75 9.95
N ILE A 190 4.68 -19.00 9.65
CA ILE A 190 5.21 -19.82 8.55
C ILE A 190 4.06 -20.20 7.62
N LYS A 191 4.20 -19.87 6.35
CA LYS A 191 3.24 -20.22 5.31
C LYS A 191 3.92 -21.04 4.22
N ASP A 192 3.38 -22.21 3.93
CA ASP A 192 3.89 -23.13 2.90
C ASP A 192 5.42 -23.35 3.01
N GLY A 193 5.93 -23.50 4.26
CA GLY A 193 7.33 -23.70 4.59
C GLY A 193 8.19 -22.43 4.60
N LYS A 194 7.64 -21.25 4.23
CA LYS A 194 8.36 -19.98 4.25
C LYS A 194 7.96 -19.15 5.48
N GLN A 195 8.93 -18.65 6.22
CA GLN A 195 8.70 -17.73 7.34
C GLN A 195 8.37 -16.33 6.80
N LEU A 196 7.18 -15.82 7.13
CA LEU A 196 6.68 -14.51 6.69
C LEU A 196 6.73 -13.44 7.78
N LEU A 197 6.65 -13.83 9.06
CA LEU A 197 6.73 -12.92 10.19
C LEU A 197 7.61 -13.53 11.28
N CYS A 198 8.40 -12.68 11.93
CA CYS A 198 9.11 -12.98 13.16
C CYS A 198 9.21 -11.72 14.02
N THR A 199 8.55 -11.68 15.18
CA THR A 199 8.66 -10.59 16.14
C THR A 199 9.56 -10.98 17.29
N SER A 200 10.20 -10.00 17.93
CA SER A 200 11.18 -10.24 19.00
C SER A 200 10.57 -10.55 20.36
N GLY A 201 9.31 -10.15 20.61
CA GLY A 201 8.68 -10.29 21.93
C GLY A 201 9.32 -9.41 23.03
N ASN A 202 9.95 -8.30 22.65
CA ASN A 202 10.68 -7.43 23.57
C ASN A 202 9.82 -6.38 24.28
N GLY A 203 8.52 -6.34 24.03
CA GLY A 203 7.58 -5.36 24.59
C GLY A 203 7.58 -4.00 23.88
N GLU A 204 8.41 -3.79 22.86
CA GLU A 204 8.50 -2.54 22.14
C GLU A 204 7.58 -2.53 20.91
N LEU A 205 6.54 -1.70 20.93
CA LEU A 205 5.60 -1.57 19.82
C LEU A 205 6.29 -1.20 18.49
N TYR A 206 7.31 -0.32 18.53
CA TYR A 206 8.04 0.07 17.33
C TYR A 206 8.75 -1.12 16.68
N SER A 207 9.32 -2.01 17.48
CA SER A 207 9.95 -3.26 17.01
C SER A 207 8.94 -4.21 16.34
N ALA A 208 7.73 -4.33 16.93
CA ALA A 208 6.64 -5.08 16.30
C ALA A 208 6.18 -4.46 14.98
N ILE A 209 6.02 -3.13 14.93
CA ILE A 209 5.66 -2.40 13.70
C ILE A 209 6.72 -2.61 12.61
N TYR A 210 8.01 -2.52 12.96
CA TYR A 210 9.12 -2.77 12.05
C TYR A 210 9.06 -4.20 11.46
N SER A 211 8.78 -5.20 12.30
CA SER A 211 8.68 -6.60 11.87
C SER A 211 7.47 -6.86 10.97
N VAL A 212 6.33 -6.19 11.21
CA VAL A 212 5.08 -6.38 10.46
C VAL A 212 5.05 -5.60 9.15
N PHE A 213 5.45 -4.33 9.17
CA PHE A 213 5.29 -3.41 8.02
C PHE A 213 6.61 -3.07 7.32
N GLY A 214 7.74 -3.50 7.87
CA GLY A 214 9.06 -3.24 7.31
C GLY A 214 9.66 -1.89 7.67
N LYS A 215 10.94 -1.73 7.33
CA LYS A 215 11.78 -0.58 7.66
C LYS A 215 11.23 0.74 7.11
N GLU A 216 10.94 0.75 5.81
CA GLU A 216 10.52 1.98 5.10
C GLU A 216 9.25 2.60 5.72
N PHE A 217 8.31 1.75 6.13
CA PHE A 217 7.09 2.23 6.77
C PHE A 217 7.37 2.72 8.19
N ALA A 218 8.13 1.97 8.99
CA ALA A 218 8.41 2.30 10.38
C ALA A 218 9.13 3.66 10.52
N GLU A 219 10.09 3.98 9.63
CA GLU A 219 10.84 5.25 9.63
C GLU A 219 9.96 6.48 9.34
N THR A 220 8.78 6.28 8.78
CA THR A 220 7.83 7.38 8.49
C THR A 220 6.84 7.66 9.62
N LEU A 221 6.94 6.94 10.72
CA LEU A 221 6.03 7.08 11.85
C LEU A 221 6.56 8.05 12.90
N ILE A 222 5.63 8.76 13.53
CA ILE A 222 5.88 9.62 14.70
C ILE A 222 5.06 9.11 15.88
N PRO A 223 5.61 9.18 17.11
CA PRO A 223 4.88 8.76 18.32
C PRO A 223 3.72 9.71 18.61
N ALA A 224 2.59 9.16 18.99
CA ALA A 224 1.42 9.91 19.39
C ALA A 224 0.94 9.42 20.77
N SER A 225 0.70 10.35 21.69
CA SER A 225 0.20 10.05 23.03
C SER A 225 -0.65 11.20 23.53
N TYR A 226 -1.80 10.86 24.15
CA TYR A 226 -2.66 11.82 24.82
C TYR A 226 -3.50 11.11 25.90
N ASP A 227 -3.80 11.84 26.98
CA ASP A 227 -4.62 11.34 28.08
C ASP A 227 -5.66 12.40 28.46
N ILE A 228 -6.92 12.00 28.57
CA ILE A 228 -8.01 12.87 29.04
C ILE A 228 -9.11 12.03 29.69
N ASN A 229 -9.54 12.44 30.88
CA ASN A 229 -10.68 11.85 31.62
C ASN A 229 -10.58 10.32 31.79
N GLY A 230 -9.37 9.79 32.02
CA GLY A 230 -9.13 8.36 32.20
C GLY A 230 -9.18 7.53 30.92
N ILE A 231 -9.19 8.17 29.74
CA ILE A 231 -9.00 7.53 28.44
C ILE A 231 -7.62 7.91 27.94
N THR A 232 -6.76 6.92 27.69
CA THR A 232 -5.40 7.13 27.20
C THR A 232 -5.28 6.62 25.78
N VAL A 233 -4.65 7.40 24.88
CA VAL A 233 -4.24 6.96 23.56
C VAL A 233 -2.72 6.98 23.46
N ARG A 234 -2.13 5.88 22.98
CA ARG A 234 -0.69 5.74 22.74
C ARG A 234 -0.44 4.97 21.45
N GLY A 235 0.67 5.24 20.79
CA GLY A 235 1.10 4.53 19.60
C GLY A 235 1.83 5.39 18.61
N TYR A 236 1.61 5.10 17.32
CA TYR A 236 2.32 5.74 16.21
C TYR A 236 1.34 6.15 15.11
N ILE A 237 1.61 7.28 14.48
CA ILE A 237 0.89 7.80 13.32
C ILE A 237 1.87 8.12 12.19
N SER A 238 1.45 8.05 10.93
CA SER A 238 2.31 8.35 9.79
C SER A 238 2.51 9.85 9.60
N LYS A 239 3.68 10.25 9.09
CA LYS A 239 3.88 11.63 8.61
C LYS A 239 2.94 11.93 7.44
N PRO A 240 2.50 13.19 7.26
CA PRO A 240 1.52 13.57 6.22
C PRO A 240 1.92 13.16 4.81
N PHE A 241 3.21 13.25 4.46
CA PHE A 241 3.70 12.88 3.13
C PHE A 241 3.59 11.37 2.83
N ASN A 242 3.45 10.51 3.86
CA ASN A 242 3.27 9.07 3.71
C ASN A 242 1.80 8.64 3.84
N SER A 243 0.88 9.52 3.45
CA SER A 243 -0.56 9.21 3.42
C SER A 243 -0.90 8.19 2.34
N ARG A 244 -1.92 7.36 2.60
CA ARG A 244 -2.33 6.21 1.76
C ARG A 244 -3.62 6.51 0.99
N GLY A 245 -3.86 5.79 -0.11
CA GLY A 245 -5.10 5.89 -0.89
C GLY A 245 -6.32 5.26 -0.20
N SER A 246 -6.10 4.45 0.84
CA SER A 246 -7.16 3.82 1.63
C SER A 246 -6.89 3.94 3.13
N ASN A 247 -7.88 3.62 3.95
CA ASN A 247 -7.77 3.55 5.40
C ASN A 247 -7.40 2.15 5.92
N SER A 248 -6.94 1.24 5.07
CA SER A 248 -6.58 -0.14 5.43
C SER A 248 -5.43 -0.23 6.44
N MET A 249 -4.55 0.79 6.44
CA MET A 249 -3.41 0.90 7.37
C MET A 249 -3.75 1.67 8.65
N GLN A 250 -5.04 1.94 8.93
CA GLN A 250 -5.49 2.49 10.20
C GLN A 250 -5.83 1.36 11.16
N THR A 251 -4.92 1.07 12.09
CA THR A 251 -5.03 -0.02 13.05
C THR A 251 -5.27 0.55 14.43
N PHE A 252 -6.44 0.21 15.02
CA PHE A 252 -6.83 0.66 16.35
C PHE A 252 -7.02 -0.54 17.27
N PHE A 253 -6.54 -0.40 18.50
CA PHE A 253 -6.74 -1.37 19.57
C PHE A 253 -7.46 -0.69 20.73
N VAL A 254 -8.40 -1.40 21.35
CA VAL A 254 -9.06 -0.99 22.60
C VAL A 254 -8.83 -2.06 23.64
N ASN A 255 -8.15 -1.70 24.73
CA ASN A 255 -7.75 -2.65 25.77
C ASN A 255 -7.13 -3.92 25.15
N ASP A 256 -6.11 -3.72 24.28
CA ASP A 256 -5.32 -4.72 23.54
C ASP A 256 -6.10 -5.54 22.48
N ARG A 257 -7.37 -5.20 22.25
CA ARG A 257 -8.21 -5.86 21.25
C ARG A 257 -8.32 -5.05 19.98
N PHE A 258 -8.01 -5.64 18.83
CA PHE A 258 -8.19 -5.00 17.51
C PHE A 258 -9.65 -4.66 17.25
N ILE A 259 -9.91 -3.42 16.85
CA ILE A 259 -11.25 -2.93 16.50
C ILE A 259 -11.29 -2.21 15.14
N LYS A 260 -12.48 -2.23 14.55
CA LYS A 260 -12.86 -1.35 13.44
C LYS A 260 -13.83 -0.31 13.97
N SER A 261 -13.36 0.94 14.12
CA SER A 261 -14.18 2.05 14.63
C SER A 261 -14.25 3.17 13.61
N ARG A 262 -15.48 3.53 13.21
CA ARG A 262 -15.71 4.68 12.32
C ARG A 262 -15.34 5.98 13.01
N THR A 263 -15.61 6.10 14.30
CA THR A 263 -15.29 7.27 15.13
C THR A 263 -13.78 7.48 15.21
N ALA A 264 -13.01 6.41 15.46
CA ALA A 264 -11.56 6.49 15.50
C ALA A 264 -10.95 6.89 14.15
N CYS A 265 -11.43 6.30 13.05
CA CYS A 265 -11.03 6.69 11.71
C CYS A 265 -11.36 8.16 11.41
N ALA A 266 -12.57 8.63 11.76
CA ALA A 266 -12.99 10.01 11.54
C ALA A 266 -12.14 11.00 12.35
N ALA A 267 -11.85 10.70 13.62
CA ALA A 267 -11.03 11.53 14.49
C ALA A 267 -9.60 11.69 13.93
N LEU A 268 -8.99 10.58 13.52
CA LEU A 268 -7.66 10.60 12.93
C LEU A 268 -7.65 11.40 11.62
N ASN A 269 -8.60 11.16 10.72
CA ASN A 269 -8.70 11.88 9.44
C ASN A 269 -8.93 13.38 9.64
N GLU A 270 -9.76 13.79 10.62
CA GLU A 270 -9.98 15.21 10.94
C GLU A 270 -8.72 15.88 11.49
N ALA A 271 -7.90 15.17 12.30
CA ALA A 271 -6.62 15.71 12.77
C ALA A 271 -5.64 16.01 11.63
N TYR A 272 -5.71 15.24 10.55
CA TYR A 272 -4.87 15.44 9.35
C TYR A 272 -5.47 16.39 8.30
N LYS A 273 -6.67 16.91 8.55
CA LYS A 273 -7.31 17.89 7.65
C LYS A 273 -6.37 19.06 7.39
N ASN A 274 -6.22 19.45 6.12
CA ASN A 274 -5.27 20.44 5.62
C ASN A 274 -3.76 20.01 5.65
N SER A 275 -3.44 18.83 6.16
CA SER A 275 -2.05 18.30 6.13
C SER A 275 -1.86 17.22 5.06
N VAL A 276 -2.95 16.61 4.58
CA VAL A 276 -2.95 15.61 3.51
C VAL A 276 -3.92 16.02 2.40
N MET A 277 -3.69 15.53 1.19
CA MET A 277 -4.59 15.77 0.05
C MET A 277 -5.95 15.12 0.28
N VAL A 278 -6.99 15.67 -0.33
CA VAL A 278 -8.33 15.08 -0.32
C VAL A 278 -8.30 13.67 -0.91
N GLY A 279 -8.94 12.71 -0.24
CA GLY A 279 -8.91 11.29 -0.64
C GLY A 279 -7.70 10.52 -0.15
N ARG A 280 -6.80 11.13 0.64
CA ARG A 280 -5.68 10.46 1.28
C ARG A 280 -5.94 10.25 2.76
N TYR A 281 -5.44 9.15 3.27
CA TYR A 281 -5.65 8.69 4.64
C TYR A 281 -4.32 8.49 5.35
N PRO A 282 -4.16 8.98 6.58
CA PRO A 282 -2.99 8.65 7.40
C PRO A 282 -3.01 7.18 7.79
N ALA A 283 -1.84 6.58 7.98
CA ALA A 283 -1.71 5.28 8.61
C ALA A 283 -1.48 5.46 10.11
N CYS A 284 -1.88 4.48 10.91
CA CYS A 284 -1.63 4.50 12.36
C CYS A 284 -1.63 3.10 12.97
N VAL A 285 -0.97 2.99 14.13
CA VAL A 285 -1.11 1.90 15.08
C VAL A 285 -1.34 2.54 16.44
N LEU A 286 -2.59 2.61 16.88
CA LEU A 286 -3.00 3.33 18.09
C LEU A 286 -3.73 2.41 19.07
N PHE A 287 -3.30 2.49 20.33
CA PHE A 287 -3.89 1.81 21.48
C PHE A 287 -4.72 2.80 22.28
N ILE A 288 -5.96 2.44 22.55
CA ILE A 288 -6.92 3.18 23.33
C ILE A 288 -7.16 2.38 24.62
N THR A 289 -6.72 2.91 25.74
CA THR A 289 -6.99 2.32 27.06
C THR A 289 -8.15 3.08 27.70
N THR A 290 -9.18 2.37 28.08
CA THR A 290 -10.39 2.95 28.66
C THR A 290 -10.98 1.99 29.71
N PRO A 291 -11.72 2.47 30.73
CA PRO A 291 -12.39 1.60 31.69
C PRO A 291 -13.28 0.56 30.97
N PRO A 292 -13.27 -0.73 31.39
CA PRO A 292 -14.03 -1.79 30.71
C PRO A 292 -15.52 -1.48 30.59
N GLN A 293 -16.11 -0.79 31.58
CA GLN A 293 -17.53 -0.42 31.58
C GLN A 293 -17.88 0.64 30.51
N ALA A 294 -16.89 1.33 29.95
CA ALA A 294 -17.09 2.35 28.93
C ALA A 294 -17.18 1.78 27.52
N VAL A 295 -16.96 0.45 27.36
CA VAL A 295 -16.93 -0.22 26.05
C VAL A 295 -17.77 -1.49 26.08
N ASP A 296 -18.75 -1.57 25.18
CA ASP A 296 -19.44 -2.83 24.90
C ASP A 296 -18.75 -3.54 23.73
N VAL A 297 -18.12 -4.67 24.02
CA VAL A 297 -17.39 -5.51 23.03
C VAL A 297 -18.25 -6.64 22.47
N ASN A 298 -19.46 -6.86 22.98
CA ASN A 298 -20.35 -7.95 22.56
C ASN A 298 -21.33 -7.53 21.45
N VAL A 299 -20.88 -6.72 20.50
CA VAL A 299 -21.72 -6.20 19.41
C VAL A 299 -21.71 -7.11 18.18
N HIS A 300 -20.59 -7.80 17.91
CA HIS A 300 -20.41 -8.64 16.71
C HIS A 300 -19.77 -9.99 17.08
N PRO A 301 -20.16 -11.13 16.45
CA PRO A 301 -19.58 -12.45 16.76
C PRO A 301 -18.04 -12.47 16.70
N ALA A 302 -17.44 -11.81 15.70
CA ALA A 302 -15.98 -11.70 15.55
C ALA A 302 -15.35 -10.68 16.51
N LYS A 303 -16.12 -9.97 17.34
CA LYS A 303 -15.69 -8.97 18.34
C LYS A 303 -14.81 -7.85 17.73
N THR A 304 -14.93 -7.58 16.44
CA THR A 304 -14.15 -6.53 15.76
C THR A 304 -14.83 -5.16 15.80
N GLU A 305 -16.10 -5.11 16.16
CA GLU A 305 -16.85 -3.87 16.34
C GLU A 305 -17.20 -3.69 17.81
N VAL A 306 -17.03 -2.48 18.30
CA VAL A 306 -17.33 -2.11 19.69
C VAL A 306 -18.22 -0.88 19.70
N ARG A 307 -19.02 -0.73 20.77
CA ARG A 307 -19.76 0.49 21.06
C ARG A 307 -19.15 1.17 22.25
N PHE A 308 -18.86 2.45 22.13
CA PHE A 308 -18.40 3.27 23.24
C PHE A 308 -19.58 3.95 23.92
N SER A 309 -19.56 4.02 25.25
CA SER A 309 -20.54 4.79 26.01
C SER A 309 -20.47 6.29 25.70
N ASN A 310 -19.28 6.79 25.34
CA ASN A 310 -19.03 8.18 24.95
C ASN A 310 -18.14 8.25 23.69
N GLU A 311 -18.77 8.21 22.53
CA GLU A 311 -18.08 8.31 21.22
C GLU A 311 -17.31 9.63 21.06
N LYS A 312 -17.83 10.72 21.63
CA LYS A 312 -17.18 12.05 21.56
C LYS A 312 -15.85 12.05 22.32
N ALA A 313 -15.80 11.45 23.51
CA ALA A 313 -14.55 11.39 24.28
C ALA A 313 -13.47 10.58 23.53
N ILE A 314 -13.84 9.48 22.86
CA ILE A 314 -12.94 8.70 22.01
C ILE A 314 -12.46 9.52 20.80
N PHE A 315 -13.37 10.25 20.16
CA PHE A 315 -13.01 11.15 19.07
C PHE A 315 -11.99 12.20 19.53
N ASP A 316 -12.28 12.89 20.62
CA ASP A 316 -11.47 14.01 21.13
C ASP A 316 -10.05 13.52 21.51
N VAL A 317 -9.92 12.39 22.23
CA VAL A 317 -8.61 11.89 22.65
C VAL A 317 -7.73 11.47 21.47
N ILE A 318 -8.30 10.84 20.45
CA ILE A 318 -7.56 10.45 19.23
C ILE A 318 -7.18 11.69 18.42
N TYR A 319 -8.12 12.62 18.27
CA TYR A 319 -7.88 13.87 17.56
C TYR A 319 -6.72 14.65 18.15
N TYR A 320 -6.75 14.88 19.48
CA TYR A 320 -5.69 15.61 20.15
C TYR A 320 -4.37 14.86 20.20
N ALA A 321 -4.37 13.53 20.37
CA ALA A 321 -3.16 12.71 20.26
C ALA A 321 -2.46 12.91 18.91
N ALA A 322 -3.23 12.80 17.82
CA ALA A 322 -2.71 12.97 16.47
C ALA A 322 -2.29 14.43 16.20
N LYS A 323 -3.11 15.41 16.61
CA LYS A 323 -2.84 16.84 16.38
C LYS A 323 -1.60 17.31 17.13
N ASN A 324 -1.41 16.88 18.38
CA ASN A 324 -0.22 17.22 19.16
C ASN A 324 1.04 16.58 18.57
N ALA A 325 0.97 15.31 18.14
CA ALA A 325 2.09 14.65 17.48
C ALA A 325 2.49 15.34 16.17
N LEU A 326 1.53 15.76 15.34
CA LEU A 326 1.78 16.50 14.11
C LEU A 326 2.38 17.88 14.36
N ASN A 327 1.96 18.59 15.42
CA ASN A 327 2.48 19.90 15.76
C ASN A 327 3.89 19.83 16.38
N GLY A 328 4.25 18.71 17.02
CA GLY A 328 5.57 18.47 17.58
C GLY A 328 6.59 17.94 16.58
N ASP A 329 6.17 17.56 15.38
CA ASP A 329 7.07 17.08 14.33
C ASP A 329 7.59 18.25 13.48
N ASP A 330 8.75 18.80 13.86
CA ASP A 330 9.46 19.84 13.10
C ASP A 330 10.15 19.31 11.83
N SER A 331 10.01 18.03 11.51
CA SER A 331 10.61 17.44 10.32
C SER A 331 9.94 17.94 9.05
N ARG A 332 10.52 18.96 8.43
CA ARG A 332 10.16 19.39 7.08
C ARG A 332 10.54 18.28 6.10
N PRO A 333 9.73 18.00 5.06
CA PRO A 333 10.11 17.06 4.02
C PRO A 333 11.40 17.58 3.38
N GLN A 334 12.52 16.90 3.66
CA GLN A 334 13.76 17.15 2.97
C GLN A 334 13.60 16.52 1.58
N ALA A 335 13.55 17.35 0.55
CA ALA A 335 13.73 16.89 -0.82
C ALA A 335 15.16 16.33 -0.92
N SER A 336 15.32 15.05 -0.75
CA SER A 336 16.58 14.38 -1.06
C SER A 336 16.65 14.31 -2.58
N PHE A 337 17.30 15.31 -3.19
CA PHE A 337 17.78 15.17 -4.56
C PHE A 337 18.86 14.08 -4.51
N LYS A 338 18.50 12.85 -4.85
CA LYS A 338 19.50 11.84 -5.23
C LYS A 338 20.22 12.41 -6.45
N ARG A 339 21.40 12.96 -6.23
CA ARG A 339 22.33 13.32 -7.28
C ARG A 339 22.60 12.03 -8.04
N ASN A 340 22.12 11.95 -9.28
CA ASN A 340 22.53 10.87 -10.17
C ASN A 340 24.01 11.10 -10.46
N ASP A 341 24.88 10.37 -9.78
CA ASP A 341 26.34 10.33 -10.00
C ASP A 341 26.72 9.61 -11.31
N LEU A 342 25.89 9.70 -12.35
CA LEU A 342 26.14 9.08 -13.65
C LEU A 342 26.40 10.06 -14.79
N LEU A 343 26.70 11.32 -14.48
CA LEU A 343 27.28 12.24 -15.46
C LEU A 343 28.52 12.87 -14.81
N GLU A 344 29.66 12.21 -14.93
CA GLU A 344 30.94 12.93 -14.83
C GLU A 344 30.90 14.01 -15.91
N PRO A 345 31.13 15.30 -15.55
CA PRO A 345 31.28 16.31 -16.56
C PRO A 345 32.55 15.96 -17.35
N ALA A 346 32.39 15.84 -18.67
CA ALA A 346 33.53 15.72 -19.58
C ALA A 346 34.55 16.82 -19.20
N LYS A 347 35.78 16.42 -18.87
CA LYS A 347 36.89 17.33 -18.65
C LYS A 347 37.08 18.11 -19.93
N SER A 348 36.57 19.34 -19.95
CA SER A 348 36.99 20.33 -20.94
C SER A 348 38.45 20.72 -20.60
N GLU A 349 39.39 20.34 -21.46
CA GLU A 349 40.75 20.87 -21.40
C GLU A 349 40.69 22.40 -21.56
N PRO A 350 41.44 23.17 -20.75
CA PRO A 350 41.44 24.61 -20.91
C PRO A 350 42.16 24.96 -22.22
N VAL A 351 41.40 25.53 -23.16
CA VAL A 351 41.98 26.21 -24.33
C VAL A 351 42.71 27.45 -23.81
N GLN A 352 44.03 27.42 -23.87
CA GLN A 352 44.87 28.59 -23.61
C GLN A 352 44.68 29.61 -24.74
N GLU A 353 43.86 30.61 -24.53
CA GLU A 353 43.92 31.84 -25.36
C GLU A 353 45.19 32.60 -25.01
N ARG A 354 46.14 32.66 -25.97
CA ARG A 354 47.30 33.53 -25.92
C ARG A 354 46.85 34.99 -26.11
N LEU A 355 46.84 35.75 -25.03
CA LEU A 355 46.83 37.21 -25.12
C LEU A 355 48.20 37.70 -25.52
N ILE A 356 48.31 38.31 -26.69
CA ILE A 356 49.45 39.09 -27.14
C ILE A 356 49.37 40.45 -26.43
N ILE A 357 50.27 40.71 -25.50
CA ILE A 357 50.49 42.07 -24.93
C ILE A 357 51.83 42.58 -25.42
N ASP A 358 51.78 43.69 -26.12
CA ASP A 358 52.89 44.45 -26.58
C ASP A 358 53.65 45.10 -25.40
N GLU A 359 54.99 45.10 -25.52
CA GLU A 359 55.92 45.62 -24.54
C GLU A 359 55.91 47.17 -24.44
N THR A 360 55.92 47.71 -23.21
CA THR A 360 56.82 48.82 -22.87
C THR A 360 56.96 48.91 -21.35
N SER A 361 58.19 48.78 -20.91
CA SER A 361 58.74 49.02 -19.53
C SER A 361 58.81 50.53 -19.20
N PRO A 362 59.23 51.01 -18.04
CA PRO A 362 59.98 50.41 -16.93
C PRO A 362 59.74 50.98 -15.48
N VAL A 363 60.28 50.22 -14.48
CA VAL A 363 61.09 50.67 -13.30
C VAL A 363 60.40 51.27 -12.06
N ALA A 364 60.58 50.64 -10.94
CA ALA A 364 61.25 50.94 -9.66
C ALA A 364 60.45 50.54 -8.41
N SER A 365 61.03 49.64 -7.68
CA SER A 365 61.74 49.66 -6.40
C SER A 365 60.92 49.63 -5.10
N SER A 366 61.35 48.62 -4.28
CA SER A 366 61.53 48.63 -2.81
C SER A 366 60.28 48.75 -1.92
N SER A 367 60.15 48.02 -0.87
CA SER A 367 60.89 47.52 0.24
C SER A 367 60.05 46.76 1.20
N ASP A 368 60.50 45.62 1.65
CA ASP A 368 60.77 45.15 3.01
C ASP A 368 59.72 45.16 4.13
N ILE A 369 60.00 44.14 4.95
CA ILE A 369 59.61 43.90 6.36
C ILE A 369 58.32 42.99 6.49
N GLY A 370 58.36 41.80 7.05
CA GLY A 370 59.27 41.08 7.90
C GLY A 370 58.52 40.36 9.03
N TYR A 371 58.88 39.07 9.27
CA TYR A 371 58.72 38.34 10.56
C TYR A 371 57.35 38.09 11.14
N ASN A 372 56.95 36.91 11.70
CA ASN A 372 57.58 35.81 12.42
C ASN A 372 56.50 34.69 12.54
N SER A 373 56.80 33.41 12.26
CA SER A 373 57.15 32.30 13.12
C SER A 373 56.34 32.14 14.42
N PHE A 374 55.72 30.97 14.60
CA PHE A 374 55.87 30.02 15.72
C PHE A 374 55.03 28.80 15.54
N THR A 375 55.63 27.67 15.26
CA THR A 375 55.83 26.40 15.94
C THR A 375 54.57 25.54 16.26
N GLU A 376 54.60 24.40 15.61
CA GLU A 376 54.69 23.00 16.13
C GLU A 376 53.80 22.58 17.29
N LYS A 377 53.01 21.56 17.06
CA LYS A 377 53.05 20.15 17.52
C LYS A 377 51.66 19.58 17.62
N HIS A 378 51.29 18.53 17.01
CA HIS A 378 51.41 17.13 17.34
C HIS A 378 50.72 16.21 16.30
N ARG A 379 51.50 15.20 15.94
CA ARG A 379 51.13 13.99 15.20
C ARG A 379 49.97 13.24 15.87
N ASN A 380 49.03 12.69 15.08
CA ASN A 380 48.82 11.24 15.10
C ASN A 380 48.20 10.81 13.77
N ALA A 381 48.88 9.91 13.13
CA ALA A 381 48.50 9.24 11.91
C ALA A 381 47.47 8.14 12.20
N TYR A 382 46.42 8.09 11.40
CA TYR A 382 45.58 6.91 11.29
C TYR A 382 45.62 6.43 9.85
N ILE A 383 46.10 5.20 9.66
CA ILE A 383 46.19 4.49 8.38
C ILE A 383 44.93 3.63 8.26
N PRO A 384 44.12 3.76 7.21
CA PRO A 384 43.05 2.77 6.99
C PRO A 384 43.58 1.60 6.17
N ASN A 385 43.34 0.40 6.67
CA ASN A 385 43.61 -0.90 6.04
C ASN A 385 42.78 -1.08 4.76
N LYS A 386 43.42 -1.57 3.70
CA LYS A 386 42.80 -2.08 2.47
C LYS A 386 42.08 -3.39 2.75
N PRO A 387 40.94 -3.67 2.13
CA PRO A 387 40.33 -5.00 2.17
C PRO A 387 41.05 -5.98 1.25
N GLN A 388 41.32 -7.16 1.78
CA GLN A 388 41.89 -8.31 1.05
C GLN A 388 40.86 -8.89 0.06
N GLN A 389 41.32 -9.12 -1.16
CA GLN A 389 40.60 -9.92 -2.17
C GLN A 389 40.73 -11.40 -1.80
N ILE A 390 39.59 -12.07 -1.69
CA ILE A 390 39.50 -13.52 -1.57
C ILE A 390 39.30 -14.09 -2.98
N PHE A 391 40.31 -14.81 -3.46
CA PHE A 391 40.23 -15.64 -4.68
C PHE A 391 39.47 -16.94 -4.36
N TYR A 392 38.43 -17.22 -5.12
CA TYR A 392 37.85 -18.58 -5.19
C TYR A 392 38.45 -19.31 -6.40
N ASP A 393 39.07 -20.41 -6.10
CA ASP A 393 39.67 -21.39 -7.01
C ASP A 393 38.55 -22.16 -7.73
N SER A 394 38.60 -22.17 -9.06
CA SER A 394 37.66 -22.91 -9.90
C SER A 394 38.25 -24.29 -10.25
N GLY A 395 37.81 -25.31 -9.52
CA GLY A 395 38.08 -26.70 -9.87
C GLY A 395 37.34 -27.11 -11.15
N LYS A 396 38.14 -27.57 -12.11
CA LYS A 396 37.70 -28.24 -13.35
C LYS A 396 37.14 -29.60 -13.05
N THR A 397 36.03 -29.96 -13.65
CA THR A 397 35.70 -31.36 -13.97
C THR A 397 35.22 -31.45 -15.40
N ASP A 398 35.98 -32.20 -16.18
CA ASP A 398 35.65 -32.62 -17.54
C ASP A 398 34.48 -33.61 -17.56
N TYR A 399 33.58 -33.49 -18.50
CA TYR A 399 32.91 -34.64 -19.13
C TYR A 399 32.61 -34.39 -20.61
N ASN A 400 32.92 -35.42 -21.38
CA ASN A 400 32.99 -35.58 -22.82
C ASN A 400 31.65 -35.45 -23.59
N LYS A 401 31.81 -34.87 -24.81
CA LYS A 401 31.35 -35.28 -26.16
C LYS A 401 29.97 -35.93 -26.35
N SER A 402 29.17 -35.33 -27.17
CA SER A 402 28.74 -35.93 -28.47
C SER A 402 28.24 -34.85 -29.43
N ASN A 403 28.57 -35.05 -30.69
CA ASN A 403 28.35 -34.26 -31.91
C ASN A 403 26.87 -34.06 -32.20
N ASP A 404 26.50 -32.92 -32.80
CA ASP A 404 26.01 -32.90 -34.20
C ASP A 404 26.00 -31.47 -34.74
N ASP A 405 26.41 -31.39 -35.99
CA ASP A 405 26.47 -30.26 -36.91
C ASP A 405 25.12 -29.61 -37.14
N ASP A 406 25.13 -28.25 -37.18
CA ASP A 406 24.49 -27.53 -38.28
C ASP A 406 25.00 -26.07 -38.31
N THR A 407 25.82 -25.83 -39.32
CA THR A 407 26.37 -24.52 -39.70
C THR A 407 25.34 -23.66 -40.38
N ILE A 408 25.12 -22.43 -39.90
CA ILE A 408 24.56 -21.34 -40.71
C ILE A 408 25.55 -20.17 -40.73
N ASP A 409 25.97 -19.91 -41.92
CA ASP A 409 26.91 -18.90 -42.42
C ASP A 409 26.40 -17.46 -42.23
N LEU A 410 27.20 -16.61 -41.60
CA LEU A 410 27.00 -15.17 -41.51
C LEU A 410 28.13 -14.46 -42.24
N SER A 411 27.95 -14.25 -43.54
CA SER A 411 28.82 -13.37 -44.32
C SER A 411 28.31 -11.92 -44.31
N VAL A 412 29.15 -11.07 -43.78
CA VAL A 412 29.18 -9.60 -43.82
C VAL A 412 29.15 -9.07 -45.27
N ARG A 413 28.36 -8.03 -45.53
CA ARG A 413 28.64 -7.03 -46.58
C ARG A 413 28.31 -5.63 -46.12
N THR A 414 29.35 -4.85 -45.92
CA THR A 414 29.42 -3.40 -45.90
C THR A 414 29.17 -2.79 -47.27
N ALA A 415 28.38 -1.72 -47.37
CA ALA A 415 28.63 -0.59 -48.27
C ALA A 415 27.72 0.61 -47.94
N VAL A 416 28.34 1.73 -47.62
CA VAL A 416 27.81 3.10 -47.68
C VAL A 416 27.98 3.62 -49.11
N PRO A 417 27.09 4.47 -49.62
CA PRO A 417 27.57 5.81 -49.94
C PRO A 417 26.61 6.94 -49.56
N THR A 418 27.22 7.94 -49.02
CA THR A 418 26.79 9.32 -48.81
C THR A 418 26.45 10.01 -50.13
N GLN A 419 25.30 10.67 -50.22
CA GLN A 419 25.13 11.82 -51.13
C GLN A 419 24.36 12.93 -50.41
N SER A 420 25.04 14.03 -50.24
CA SER A 420 24.57 15.34 -49.85
C SER A 420 23.86 16.02 -51.01
N VAL A 421 22.63 16.48 -50.79
CA VAL A 421 22.00 17.46 -51.70
C VAL A 421 21.46 18.61 -50.84
N THR A 422 22.10 19.74 -50.96
CA THR A 422 21.61 21.05 -50.54
C THR A 422 20.76 21.65 -51.67
N PRO A 423 19.59 22.22 -51.40
CA PRO A 423 18.93 23.15 -52.33
C PRO A 423 19.19 24.61 -51.91
N PRO A 424 19.13 25.54 -52.84
CA PRO A 424 19.63 26.89 -52.69
C PRO A 424 18.65 27.84 -51.98
N ILE A 425 19.26 28.78 -51.26
CA ILE A 425 18.60 29.91 -50.63
C ILE A 425 18.18 30.91 -51.70
N SER A 426 16.91 31.26 -51.74
CA SER A 426 16.44 32.48 -52.38
C SER A 426 15.84 33.42 -51.34
N GLU A 427 16.52 34.52 -51.14
CA GLU A 427 16.03 35.66 -50.35
C GLU A 427 14.84 36.31 -51.04
N ASN A 428 13.68 36.37 -50.37
CA ASN A 428 12.67 37.39 -50.62
C ASN A 428 12.17 37.92 -49.28
N LYS A 429 12.57 39.14 -48.98
CA LYS A 429 11.98 39.98 -47.94
C LYS A 429 10.56 40.35 -48.37
N THR A 430 9.59 39.92 -47.59
CA THR A 430 8.25 40.50 -47.60
C THR A 430 7.83 40.77 -46.18
N GLU A 431 7.56 42.02 -45.89
CA GLU A 431 7.01 42.48 -44.62
C GLU A 431 5.64 41.80 -44.41
N ILE A 432 5.49 41.09 -43.28
CA ILE A 432 4.23 40.48 -42.90
C ILE A 432 3.74 41.17 -41.63
N SER A 433 2.69 41.95 -41.75
CA SER A 433 1.81 42.31 -40.67
C SER A 433 0.94 41.08 -40.35
N GLU A 434 1.18 40.41 -39.23
CA GLU A 434 0.48 39.19 -38.89
C GLU A 434 -0.80 39.47 -38.05
N GLU A 435 -1.93 39.32 -38.71
CA GLU A 435 -3.18 38.91 -38.06
C GLU A 435 -3.20 37.39 -37.99
N PHE A 436 -3.06 36.82 -36.78
CA PHE A 436 -3.11 35.36 -36.58
C PHE A 436 -4.55 34.83 -36.62
N GLY A 437 -5.01 34.51 -37.84
CA GLY A 437 -6.23 33.74 -38.09
C GLY A 437 -5.89 32.47 -38.87
N VAL A 438 -5.98 31.30 -38.27
CA VAL A 438 -5.79 30.02 -38.97
C VAL A 438 -7.14 29.42 -39.35
N LYS A 439 -7.45 29.36 -40.63
CA LYS A 439 -8.61 28.61 -41.16
C LYS A 439 -8.32 27.12 -41.18
N ILE A 440 -9.15 26.35 -40.52
CA ILE A 440 -9.12 24.89 -40.56
C ILE A 440 -10.06 24.41 -41.66
N VAL A 441 -9.54 23.65 -42.59
CA VAL A 441 -10.34 22.90 -43.56
C VAL A 441 -10.44 21.46 -43.02
N ASP A 442 -11.61 21.10 -42.52
CA ASP A 442 -11.97 19.71 -42.28
C ASP A 442 -12.49 19.16 -43.64
N ASP A 443 -12.16 17.91 -43.97
CA ASP A 443 -12.51 17.28 -45.25
C ASP A 443 -14.02 17.08 -45.47
N ASN A 444 -14.85 17.56 -44.53
CA ASN A 444 -16.29 17.71 -44.68
C ASN A 444 -16.83 18.86 -43.82
N GLU A 445 -17.25 19.96 -44.52
CA GLU A 445 -18.14 21.04 -44.10
C GLU A 445 -17.63 22.07 -43.06
N LYS A 446 -17.53 23.32 -43.57
CA LYS A 446 -17.38 24.62 -42.90
C LYS A 446 -16.04 24.88 -42.21
N ALA A 447 -15.29 25.78 -42.78
CA ALA A 447 -14.14 26.40 -42.13
C ALA A 447 -14.60 27.06 -40.83
N VAL A 448 -14.20 26.47 -39.69
CA VAL A 448 -14.48 27.01 -38.37
C VAL A 448 -13.33 27.93 -37.98
N ASP A 449 -13.62 29.19 -37.79
CA ASP A 449 -12.63 30.20 -37.44
C ASP A 449 -12.41 30.17 -35.92
N ILE A 450 -11.24 29.66 -35.50
CA ILE A 450 -10.81 29.64 -34.09
C ILE A 450 -9.66 30.62 -33.95
N ARG A 451 -9.85 31.63 -33.12
CA ARG A 451 -8.83 32.61 -32.77
C ARG A 451 -8.36 32.36 -31.36
N TYR A 452 -7.11 31.89 -31.20
CA TYR A 452 -6.43 31.79 -29.91
C TYR A 452 -6.08 33.22 -29.43
N ILE A 453 -6.44 33.55 -28.18
CA ILE A 453 -6.21 34.87 -27.59
C ILE A 453 -5.00 34.86 -26.64
N GLY A 454 -4.88 33.81 -25.83
CA GLY A 454 -3.79 33.68 -24.86
C GLY A 454 -4.14 32.81 -23.66
N GLU A 455 -3.20 32.70 -22.72
CA GLU A 455 -3.33 31.97 -21.47
C GLU A 455 -3.31 32.94 -20.27
N ALA A 456 -4.15 32.70 -19.25
CA ALA A 456 -4.12 33.41 -17.99
C ALA A 456 -3.87 32.45 -16.82
N PHE A 457 -3.05 32.93 -15.86
CA PHE A 457 -2.71 32.22 -14.62
C PHE A 457 -2.07 30.83 -14.86
N LYS A 458 -1.53 30.58 -16.05
CA LYS A 458 -1.04 29.25 -16.46
C LYS A 458 -2.08 28.12 -16.27
N THR A 459 -3.35 28.48 -16.28
CA THR A 459 -4.48 27.60 -15.95
C THR A 459 -5.61 27.69 -16.96
N TYR A 460 -5.94 28.90 -17.42
CA TYR A 460 -7.08 29.13 -18.30
C TYR A 460 -6.63 29.60 -19.67
N ILE A 461 -7.18 28.98 -20.71
CA ILE A 461 -6.95 29.36 -22.09
C ILE A 461 -8.16 30.17 -22.58
N PHE A 462 -7.90 31.28 -23.26
CA PHE A 462 -8.89 32.16 -23.87
C PHE A 462 -8.82 32.00 -25.38
N ALA A 463 -9.96 31.78 -25.99
CA ALA A 463 -10.09 31.72 -27.44
C ALA A 463 -11.44 32.29 -27.88
N GLU A 464 -11.52 32.76 -29.13
CA GLU A 464 -12.76 33.17 -29.79
C GLU A 464 -13.18 32.09 -30.77
N PHE A 465 -14.44 31.67 -30.68
CA PHE A 465 -15.00 30.58 -31.45
C PHE A 465 -16.48 30.83 -31.69
N ASP A 466 -16.93 30.78 -32.94
CA ASP A 466 -18.32 30.99 -33.34
C ASP A 466 -18.91 32.31 -32.78
N GLY A 467 -18.11 33.40 -32.78
CA GLY A 467 -18.49 34.70 -32.29
C GLY A 467 -18.69 34.81 -30.79
N LYS A 468 -18.21 33.82 -30.02
CA LYS A 468 -18.22 33.79 -28.56
C LYS A 468 -16.81 33.75 -28.02
N LEU A 469 -16.62 34.37 -26.82
CA LEU A 469 -15.42 34.13 -26.03
C LEU A 469 -15.56 32.79 -25.29
N ILE A 470 -14.59 31.91 -25.46
CA ILE A 470 -14.51 30.68 -24.72
C ILE A 470 -13.35 30.72 -23.74
N ILE A 471 -13.61 30.26 -22.51
CA ILE A 471 -12.63 30.12 -21.43
C ILE A 471 -12.52 28.64 -21.15
N ILE A 472 -11.34 28.10 -21.28
CA ILE A 472 -11.05 26.66 -21.16
C ILE A 472 -10.18 26.45 -19.92
N ASP A 473 -10.61 25.56 -19.01
CA ASP A 473 -9.73 25.05 -17.97
C ASP A 473 -8.78 24.00 -18.57
N LYS A 474 -7.50 24.36 -18.71
CA LYS A 474 -6.45 23.54 -19.35
C LYS A 474 -6.31 22.18 -18.69
N HIS A 475 -6.37 22.13 -17.35
CA HIS A 475 -6.23 20.89 -16.59
C HIS A 475 -7.46 19.99 -16.78
N ALA A 476 -8.65 20.51 -16.56
CA ALA A 476 -9.90 19.78 -16.71
C ALA A 476 -10.12 19.25 -18.13
N ALA A 477 -9.72 20.05 -19.14
CA ALA A 477 -9.77 19.66 -20.54
C ALA A 477 -8.83 18.49 -20.84
N HIS A 478 -7.57 18.57 -20.40
CA HIS A 478 -6.57 17.52 -20.65
C HIS A 478 -6.93 16.22 -19.91
N GLU A 479 -7.39 16.30 -18.67
CA GLU A 479 -7.88 15.15 -17.91
C GLU A 479 -9.00 14.42 -18.67
N ARG A 480 -10.00 15.14 -19.17
CA ARG A 480 -11.10 14.54 -19.93
C ARG A 480 -10.66 13.93 -21.25
N MET A 481 -9.78 14.60 -21.97
CA MET A 481 -9.23 14.06 -23.23
C MET A 481 -8.44 12.78 -23.01
N LEU A 482 -7.63 12.72 -21.95
CA LEU A 482 -6.88 11.51 -21.58
C LEU A 482 -7.82 10.37 -21.16
N PHE A 483 -8.83 10.68 -20.35
CA PHE A 483 -9.84 9.69 -19.95
C PHE A 483 -10.56 9.10 -21.16
N ASN A 484 -11.06 9.96 -22.06
CA ASN A 484 -11.74 9.51 -23.28
C ASN A 484 -10.81 8.65 -24.17
N LYS A 485 -9.53 9.03 -24.26
CA LYS A 485 -8.52 8.26 -25.01
C LYS A 485 -8.30 6.89 -24.38
N LEU A 486 -8.04 6.80 -23.07
CA LEU A 486 -7.84 5.54 -22.35
C LEU A 486 -9.06 4.61 -22.47
N LYS A 487 -10.26 5.16 -22.36
CA LYS A 487 -11.52 4.43 -22.51
C LYS A 487 -11.72 3.89 -23.93
N LYS A 488 -11.44 4.71 -24.97
CA LYS A 488 -11.59 4.33 -26.37
C LYS A 488 -10.58 3.24 -26.78
N GLU A 489 -9.38 3.30 -26.27
CA GLU A 489 -8.28 2.40 -26.59
C GLU A 489 -8.26 1.15 -25.68
N ASN A 490 -9.20 1.02 -24.71
CA ASN A 490 -9.25 -0.05 -23.72
C ASN A 490 -7.88 -0.30 -23.05
N GLY A 491 -7.13 0.76 -22.75
CA GLY A 491 -5.81 0.68 -22.15
C GLY A 491 -4.71 0.05 -23.01
N LYS A 492 -5.02 -0.45 -24.20
CA LYS A 492 -4.09 -1.27 -25.01
C LYS A 492 -3.02 -0.48 -25.77
N ASN A 493 -3.24 0.81 -26.02
CA ASN A 493 -2.33 1.64 -26.82
C ASN A 493 -1.66 2.69 -25.96
N GLY A 494 -0.64 2.32 -25.19
CA GLY A 494 0.18 3.33 -24.57
C GLY A 494 0.71 2.99 -23.17
N SER A 495 1.26 1.82 -22.99
CA SER A 495 2.13 1.55 -21.86
C SER A 495 3.58 1.85 -22.20
N GLN A 496 4.30 2.40 -21.23
CA GLN A 496 5.74 2.64 -21.29
C GLN A 496 6.45 1.68 -20.33
N MET A 497 7.48 1.00 -20.84
CA MET A 497 8.36 0.19 -20.01
C MET A 497 9.18 1.09 -19.09
N LEU A 498 9.30 0.70 -17.84
CA LEU A 498 10.14 1.40 -16.87
C LEU A 498 11.58 0.90 -16.97
N LEU A 499 12.54 1.81 -17.07
CA LEU A 499 13.98 1.47 -17.09
C LEU A 499 14.38 0.68 -15.83
N SER A 500 13.74 0.98 -14.71
CA SER A 500 13.90 0.26 -13.44
C SER A 500 12.51 -0.06 -12.92
N PRO A 501 12.19 -1.33 -12.66
CA PRO A 501 10.92 -1.71 -12.05
C PRO A 501 10.72 -1.02 -10.70
N ILE A 502 9.47 -0.70 -10.37
CA ILE A 502 9.11 -0.03 -9.12
C ILE A 502 8.40 -1.03 -8.22
N SER A 503 8.93 -1.22 -7.01
CA SER A 503 8.28 -2.02 -5.97
C SER A 503 7.24 -1.19 -5.22
N VAL A 504 6.06 -1.76 -5.00
CA VAL A 504 4.96 -1.13 -4.24
C VAL A 504 4.55 -2.08 -3.13
N THR A 505 4.82 -1.69 -1.88
CA THR A 505 4.38 -2.43 -0.70
C THR A 505 2.97 -2.00 -0.30
N LEU A 506 2.08 -2.97 -0.16
CA LEU A 506 0.66 -2.82 0.14
C LEU A 506 0.33 -3.49 1.48
N SER A 507 -0.80 -3.12 2.09
CA SER A 507 -1.35 -3.95 3.16
C SER A 507 -1.75 -5.32 2.61
N LYS A 508 -1.84 -6.34 3.46
CA LYS A 508 -2.16 -7.69 3.02
C LYS A 508 -3.53 -7.78 2.35
N GLU A 509 -4.49 -6.99 2.82
CA GLU A 509 -5.80 -6.88 2.22
C GLU A 509 -5.76 -6.20 0.84
N GLU A 510 -5.02 -5.09 0.68
CA GLU A 510 -4.84 -4.38 -0.58
C GLU A 510 -4.07 -5.21 -1.61
N TYR A 511 -3.02 -5.89 -1.16
CA TYR A 511 -2.25 -6.81 -1.99
C TYR A 511 -3.12 -7.94 -2.54
N THR A 512 -3.96 -8.54 -1.69
CA THR A 512 -4.92 -9.56 -2.13
C THR A 512 -5.90 -9.00 -3.15
N ALA A 513 -6.43 -7.77 -2.92
CA ALA A 513 -7.36 -7.13 -3.85
C ALA A 513 -6.74 -6.86 -5.22
N ILE A 514 -5.47 -6.43 -5.30
CA ILE A 514 -4.74 -6.26 -6.57
C ILE A 514 -4.59 -7.60 -7.29
N LEU A 515 -4.18 -8.66 -6.58
CA LEU A 515 -3.95 -9.96 -7.21
C LEU A 515 -5.23 -10.65 -7.67
N GLU A 516 -6.33 -10.50 -6.94
CA GLU A 516 -7.66 -10.97 -7.36
C GLU A 516 -8.18 -10.23 -8.61
N ASN A 517 -7.68 -9.02 -8.89
CA ASN A 517 -8.06 -8.20 -10.04
C ASN A 517 -6.88 -7.85 -10.95
N ILE A 518 -5.84 -8.69 -10.98
CA ILE A 518 -4.59 -8.39 -11.70
C ILE A 518 -4.81 -8.18 -13.20
N ASP A 519 -5.74 -8.92 -13.79
CA ASP A 519 -6.08 -8.79 -15.22
C ASP A 519 -6.75 -7.44 -15.49
N THR A 520 -7.64 -6.96 -14.61
CA THR A 520 -8.24 -5.63 -14.71
C THR A 520 -7.19 -4.52 -14.66
N VAL A 521 -6.19 -4.66 -13.78
CA VAL A 521 -5.09 -3.70 -13.67
C VAL A 521 -4.19 -3.74 -14.90
N ARG A 522 -3.94 -4.94 -15.45
CA ARG A 522 -3.19 -5.10 -16.72
C ARG A 522 -3.94 -4.51 -17.91
N GLU A 523 -5.25 -4.71 -17.99
CA GLU A 523 -6.09 -4.10 -19.02
C GLU A 523 -6.05 -2.56 -19.00
N SER A 524 -5.77 -1.96 -17.84
CA SER A 524 -5.63 -0.50 -17.72
C SER A 524 -4.27 0.04 -18.18
N GLY A 525 -3.36 -0.80 -18.68
CA GLY A 525 -2.06 -0.42 -19.22
C GLY A 525 -0.89 -0.54 -18.24
N PHE A 526 -1.08 -1.16 -17.08
CA PHE A 526 0.01 -1.52 -16.16
C PHE A 526 0.50 -2.94 -16.43
N GLU A 527 1.81 -3.15 -16.36
CA GLU A 527 2.39 -4.48 -16.26
C GLU A 527 2.88 -4.68 -14.83
N ILE A 528 2.16 -5.55 -14.10
CA ILE A 528 2.40 -5.80 -12.68
C ILE A 528 2.66 -7.28 -12.47
N ASP A 529 3.74 -7.56 -11.71
CA ASP A 529 4.09 -8.89 -11.25
C ASP A 529 3.98 -8.97 -9.73
N ASP A 530 3.68 -10.18 -9.29
CA ASP A 530 3.72 -10.54 -7.89
C ASP A 530 5.16 -10.75 -7.43
N PHE A 531 5.59 -10.00 -6.41
CA PHE A 531 6.89 -10.16 -5.78
C PHE A 531 6.84 -10.92 -4.46
N GLY A 532 5.64 -11.21 -3.97
CA GLY A 532 5.41 -11.85 -2.67
C GLY A 532 5.39 -10.86 -1.50
N GLU A 533 5.06 -11.38 -0.32
CA GLU A 533 5.13 -10.67 0.97
C GLU A 533 4.41 -9.30 1.04
N GLY A 534 3.30 -9.15 0.31
CA GLY A 534 2.56 -7.89 0.27
C GLY A 534 3.13 -6.86 -0.72
N THR A 535 4.10 -7.25 -1.56
CA THR A 535 4.75 -6.36 -2.53
C THR A 535 4.42 -6.76 -3.97
N VAL A 536 4.13 -5.78 -4.81
CA VAL A 536 4.01 -5.94 -6.26
C VAL A 536 5.10 -5.15 -6.97
N ILE A 537 5.56 -5.64 -8.13
CA ILE A 537 6.51 -4.94 -8.98
C ILE A 537 5.79 -4.42 -10.22
N VAL A 538 5.93 -3.13 -10.49
CA VAL A 538 5.45 -2.47 -11.71
C VAL A 538 6.59 -2.40 -12.71
N ARG A 539 6.43 -3.05 -13.89
CA ARG A 539 7.39 -3.04 -14.99
C ARG A 539 7.04 -2.05 -16.09
N ALA A 540 5.76 -1.87 -16.33
CA ALA A 540 5.25 -0.88 -17.28
C ALA A 540 4.05 -0.15 -16.69
N CYS A 541 3.86 1.09 -17.14
CA CYS A 541 2.75 1.94 -16.72
C CYS A 541 2.16 2.68 -17.93
N PRO A 542 0.94 3.22 -17.83
CA PRO A 542 0.35 4.07 -18.85
C PRO A 542 1.26 5.23 -19.24
N LEU A 543 1.21 5.64 -20.53
CA LEU A 543 1.97 6.79 -21.05
C LEU A 543 1.66 8.06 -20.26
N ASN A 544 2.64 8.96 -20.19
CA ASN A 544 2.57 10.26 -19.51
C ASN A 544 2.40 10.20 -17.97
N LEU A 545 2.57 9.03 -17.38
CA LEU A 545 2.56 8.90 -15.91
C LEU A 545 3.99 9.06 -15.37
N GLU A 546 4.20 10.05 -14.49
CA GLU A 546 5.47 10.28 -13.80
C GLU A 546 5.75 9.17 -12.77
N LYS A 547 7.03 8.82 -12.58
CA LYS A 547 7.46 7.74 -11.67
C LYS A 547 6.97 7.95 -10.24
N GLU A 548 6.99 9.19 -9.77
CA GLU A 548 6.57 9.60 -8.43
C GLU A 548 5.09 9.32 -8.16
N ASN A 549 4.29 9.29 -9.22
CA ASN A 549 2.85 9.04 -9.15
C ASN A 549 2.49 7.55 -9.16
N ILE A 550 3.39 6.65 -9.59
CA ILE A 550 3.09 5.23 -9.78
C ILE A 550 2.76 4.54 -8.45
N VAL A 551 3.62 4.70 -7.44
CA VAL A 551 3.41 4.06 -6.11
C VAL A 551 2.07 4.51 -5.52
N SER A 552 1.80 5.82 -5.57
CA SER A 552 0.57 6.38 -5.02
C SER A 552 -0.67 5.91 -5.79
N LEU A 553 -0.59 5.78 -7.10
CA LEU A 553 -1.69 5.34 -7.95
C LEU A 553 -2.01 3.86 -7.74
N ILE A 554 -1.00 2.99 -7.70
CA ILE A 554 -1.20 1.56 -7.43
C ILE A 554 -1.82 1.35 -6.04
N THR A 555 -1.36 2.08 -5.03
CA THR A 555 -1.95 2.02 -3.68
C THR A 555 -3.41 2.47 -3.68
N GLU A 556 -3.76 3.50 -4.46
CA GLU A 556 -5.13 3.98 -4.58
C GLU A 556 -6.03 3.00 -5.32
N ILE A 557 -5.54 2.40 -6.42
CA ILE A 557 -6.23 1.32 -7.15
C ILE A 557 -6.50 0.14 -6.21
N ALA A 558 -5.50 -0.28 -5.43
CA ALA A 558 -5.63 -1.34 -4.45
C ALA A 558 -6.73 -1.04 -3.42
N GLY A 559 -6.71 0.17 -2.87
CA GLY A 559 -7.73 0.65 -1.92
C GLY A 559 -9.13 0.71 -2.51
N TYR A 560 -9.27 1.12 -3.77
CA TYR A 560 -10.55 1.10 -4.49
C TYR A 560 -11.07 -0.33 -4.68
N LEU A 561 -10.22 -1.22 -5.19
CA LEU A 561 -10.57 -2.62 -5.44
C LEU A 561 -10.95 -3.35 -4.15
N LEU A 562 -10.29 -3.02 -3.03
CA LEU A 562 -10.64 -3.57 -1.71
C LEU A 562 -12.03 -3.13 -1.25
N LYS A 563 -12.40 -1.87 -1.46
CA LYS A 563 -13.71 -1.31 -1.03
C LYS A 563 -14.85 -1.73 -1.94
N ASN A 564 -14.60 -1.79 -3.24
CA ASN A 564 -15.62 -1.95 -4.29
C ASN A 564 -15.52 -3.33 -4.97
N GLN A 565 -15.42 -4.40 -4.18
CA GLN A 565 -15.29 -5.78 -4.68
C GLN A 565 -16.48 -6.23 -5.54
N ARG A 566 -17.66 -5.63 -5.33
CA ARG A 566 -18.91 -5.97 -6.03
C ARG A 566 -19.12 -5.22 -7.34
N ASP A 567 -18.30 -4.20 -7.63
CA ASP A 567 -18.41 -3.45 -8.88
C ASP A 567 -18.14 -4.36 -10.07
N ILE A 568 -18.86 -4.14 -11.16
CA ILE A 568 -18.63 -4.84 -12.42
C ILE A 568 -17.37 -4.35 -13.10
N LEU A 569 -16.79 -5.16 -14.00
CA LEU A 569 -15.52 -4.86 -14.67
C LEU A 569 -15.48 -3.47 -15.36
N PRO A 570 -16.50 -3.03 -16.12
CA PRO A 570 -16.49 -1.69 -16.72
C PRO A 570 -16.41 -0.55 -15.70
N GLU A 571 -17.08 -0.65 -14.55
CA GLU A 571 -17.03 0.36 -13.49
C GLU A 571 -15.63 0.44 -12.86
N LYS A 572 -14.99 -0.71 -12.64
CA LYS A 572 -13.61 -0.77 -12.14
C LYS A 572 -12.62 -0.14 -13.11
N LEU A 573 -12.74 -0.46 -14.40
CA LEU A 573 -11.89 0.12 -15.45
C LEU A 573 -12.12 1.62 -15.60
N ASP A 574 -13.37 2.10 -15.61
CA ASP A 574 -13.70 3.51 -15.71
C ASP A 574 -13.09 4.30 -14.54
N TRP A 575 -13.14 3.76 -13.33
CA TRP A 575 -12.53 4.38 -12.16
C TRP A 575 -10.99 4.41 -12.27
N ILE A 576 -10.37 3.33 -12.71
CA ILE A 576 -8.91 3.26 -12.91
C ILE A 576 -8.47 4.25 -14.00
N TYR A 577 -9.16 4.31 -15.14
CA TYR A 577 -8.85 5.26 -16.21
C TYR A 577 -8.99 6.71 -15.75
N HIS A 578 -9.99 7.02 -14.93
CA HIS A 578 -10.14 8.31 -14.29
C HIS A 578 -8.94 8.67 -13.41
N SER A 579 -8.52 7.75 -12.54
CA SER A 579 -7.38 7.95 -11.64
C SER A 579 -6.06 8.11 -12.39
N ILE A 580 -5.87 7.40 -13.51
CA ILE A 580 -4.72 7.56 -14.41
C ILE A 580 -4.76 8.93 -15.08
N ALA A 581 -5.90 9.31 -15.66
CA ALA A 581 -6.05 10.58 -16.39
C ALA A 581 -5.79 11.79 -15.51
N CYS A 582 -6.29 11.77 -14.27
CA CYS A 582 -6.08 12.84 -13.28
C CYS A 582 -4.59 13.06 -12.95
N ARG A 583 -3.78 11.98 -12.91
CA ARG A 583 -2.34 12.08 -12.59
C ARG A 583 -1.46 12.35 -13.81
N ALA A 584 -1.89 11.92 -14.99
CA ALA A 584 -1.17 12.13 -16.24
C ALA A 584 -1.54 13.47 -16.91
N ALA A 585 -2.56 14.18 -16.42
CA ALA A 585 -2.97 15.47 -16.96
C ALA A 585 -1.93 16.57 -16.70
N ILE A 586 -1.84 17.52 -17.61
CA ILE A 586 -1.02 18.74 -17.45
C ILE A 586 -1.46 19.44 -16.18
N LYS A 587 -0.53 19.65 -15.26
CA LYS A 587 -0.83 20.36 -14.00
C LYS A 587 -1.01 21.86 -14.25
N ALA A 588 -1.88 22.49 -13.46
CA ALA A 588 -1.96 23.94 -13.43
C ALA A 588 -0.58 24.53 -13.07
N GLY A 589 -0.14 25.54 -13.82
CA GLY A 589 1.17 26.17 -13.63
C GLY A 589 2.29 25.64 -14.54
N ASN A 590 2.08 24.58 -15.33
CA ASN A 590 3.06 24.15 -16.33
C ASN A 590 3.13 25.17 -17.47
N ASP A 591 4.38 25.51 -17.87
CA ASP A 591 4.63 26.37 -19.03
C ASP A 591 4.41 25.55 -20.31
N ASN A 592 3.56 26.05 -21.18
CA ASN A 592 3.32 25.52 -22.51
C ASN A 592 3.51 26.64 -23.54
N SER A 593 4.01 26.32 -24.72
CA SER A 593 4.10 27.29 -25.80
C SER A 593 2.71 27.62 -26.37
N ASP A 594 2.54 28.86 -26.85
CA ASP A 594 1.27 29.28 -27.50
C ASP A 594 0.88 28.37 -28.66
N TYR A 595 1.86 27.84 -29.38
CA TYR A 595 1.64 26.88 -30.46
C TYR A 595 1.03 25.56 -29.96
N GLU A 596 1.53 25.04 -28.83
CA GLU A 596 0.97 23.82 -28.22
C GLU A 596 -0.44 24.07 -27.70
N LEU A 597 -0.68 25.20 -27.05
CA LEU A 597 -1.99 25.57 -26.54
C LEU A 597 -3.01 25.78 -27.66
N MET A 598 -2.62 26.44 -28.75
CA MET A 598 -3.46 26.59 -29.93
C MET A 598 -3.83 25.23 -30.55
N ARG A 599 -2.86 24.32 -30.70
CA ARG A 599 -3.10 22.97 -31.18
C ARG A 599 -4.00 22.16 -30.24
N PHE A 600 -3.85 22.37 -28.92
CA PHE A 600 -4.69 21.78 -27.90
C PHE A 600 -6.15 22.25 -27.99
N VAL A 601 -6.39 23.57 -28.09
CA VAL A 601 -7.73 24.16 -28.27
C VAL A 601 -8.39 23.62 -29.53
N LYS A 602 -7.64 23.52 -30.62
CA LYS A 602 -8.12 22.99 -31.88
C LYS A 602 -8.63 21.56 -31.74
N LYS A 603 -7.84 20.70 -31.09
CA LYS A 603 -8.19 19.31 -30.82
C LYS A 603 -9.38 19.19 -29.88
N LEU A 604 -9.45 20.05 -28.84
CA LEU A 604 -10.53 20.08 -27.88
C LEU A 604 -11.88 20.42 -28.50
N LEU A 605 -11.92 21.42 -29.40
CA LEU A 605 -13.17 21.89 -30.01
C LEU A 605 -13.68 20.96 -31.13
N THR A 606 -12.83 20.10 -31.66
CA THR A 606 -13.25 19.02 -32.58
C THR A 606 -13.84 17.81 -31.85
N ASP A 607 -13.56 17.63 -30.54
CA ASP A 607 -14.08 16.53 -29.73
C ASP A 607 -15.37 16.97 -29.00
N LYS A 608 -16.54 16.58 -29.51
CA LYS A 608 -17.86 16.95 -28.96
C LYS A 608 -18.13 16.40 -27.55
N ASP A 609 -17.34 15.44 -27.09
CA ASP A 609 -17.55 14.75 -25.81
C ASP A 609 -16.82 15.40 -24.62
N VAL A 610 -16.07 16.49 -24.85
CA VAL A 610 -15.26 17.15 -23.81
C VAL A 610 -15.97 18.40 -23.26
N ARG A 611 -17.15 18.25 -22.69
CA ARG A 611 -17.90 19.37 -22.08
C ARG A 611 -17.67 19.47 -20.56
N TYR A 612 -17.50 18.34 -19.90
CA TYR A 612 -17.29 18.24 -18.46
C TYR A 612 -16.09 17.34 -18.18
N CYS A 613 -15.29 17.67 -17.16
CA CYS A 613 -14.25 16.78 -16.69
C CYS A 613 -14.88 15.53 -16.04
N PRO A 614 -14.11 14.48 -15.79
CA PRO A 614 -14.65 13.27 -15.13
C PRO A 614 -15.24 13.54 -13.72
N HIS A 615 -14.88 14.65 -13.08
CA HIS A 615 -15.44 15.11 -11.80
C HIS A 615 -16.71 15.95 -11.94
N GLY A 616 -17.23 16.14 -13.16
CA GLY A 616 -18.45 16.93 -13.42
C GLY A 616 -18.25 18.44 -13.47
N ARG A 617 -17.01 18.95 -13.45
CA ARG A 617 -16.73 20.39 -13.61
C ARG A 617 -16.79 20.76 -15.08
N PRO A 618 -17.34 21.95 -15.45
CA PRO A 618 -17.30 22.39 -16.83
C PRO A 618 -15.86 22.60 -17.29
N VAL A 619 -15.55 22.08 -18.47
CA VAL A 619 -14.23 22.21 -19.12
C VAL A 619 -14.15 23.53 -19.90
N ILE A 620 -15.28 23.94 -20.47
CA ILE A 620 -15.42 25.15 -21.30
C ILE A 620 -16.54 25.99 -20.75
N VAL A 621 -16.28 27.27 -20.58
CA VAL A 621 -17.29 28.33 -20.30
C VAL A 621 -17.35 29.24 -21.48
N GLU A 622 -18.56 29.46 -22.00
CA GLU A 622 -18.83 30.36 -23.13
C GLU A 622 -19.39 31.67 -22.64
N MET A 623 -18.99 32.77 -23.26
CA MET A 623 -19.53 34.11 -23.01
C MET A 623 -19.81 34.81 -24.36
N THR A 624 -21.03 35.22 -24.58
CA THR A 624 -21.42 35.97 -25.78
C THR A 624 -20.96 37.41 -25.69
N LYS A 625 -20.79 38.07 -26.84
CA LYS A 625 -20.49 39.52 -26.89
C LYS A 625 -21.55 40.34 -26.17
N TYR A 626 -22.84 39.97 -26.27
CA TYR A 626 -23.93 40.61 -25.57
C TYR A 626 -23.78 40.58 -24.04
N GLU A 627 -23.45 39.41 -23.50
CA GLU A 627 -23.21 39.23 -22.06
C GLU A 627 -22.02 40.08 -21.58
N LEU A 628 -20.94 40.11 -22.39
CA LEU A 628 -19.77 40.93 -22.10
C LEU A 628 -20.13 42.44 -22.12
N ASP A 629 -20.82 42.91 -23.17
CA ASP A 629 -21.22 44.31 -23.31
C ASP A 629 -22.18 44.73 -22.18
N LYS A 630 -23.07 43.84 -21.72
CA LYS A 630 -23.95 44.06 -20.57
C LYS A 630 -23.15 44.19 -19.27
N GLN A 631 -22.11 43.38 -19.05
CA GLN A 631 -21.26 43.49 -17.86
C GLN A 631 -20.47 44.79 -17.81
N PHE A 632 -20.08 45.34 -18.98
CA PHE A 632 -19.41 46.63 -19.08
C PHE A 632 -20.39 47.82 -19.14
N GLY A 633 -21.71 47.57 -18.96
CA GLY A 633 -22.73 48.63 -18.99
C GLY A 633 -22.93 49.31 -20.35
N ARG A 634 -22.48 48.65 -21.45
CA ARG A 634 -22.65 49.16 -22.82
C ARG A 634 -24.04 48.92 -23.37
N ILE A 635 -24.77 47.99 -22.78
CA ILE A 635 -26.15 47.63 -23.11
C ILE A 635 -26.92 47.60 -21.77
N GLN A 636 -28.06 48.29 -21.71
CA GLN A 636 -28.95 48.28 -20.54
C GLN A 636 -29.84 47.03 -20.52
#